data_fc0fa1e994100255fec25ae5ef278fde
#
_entry.id   fc0fa1e994100255fec25ae5ef278fde
#
_cell.length_a   1.000
_cell.length_b   1.000
_cell.length_c   1.000
_cell.angle_alpha   90.00
_cell.angle_beta   90.00
_cell.angle_gamma   90.00
#
_symmetry.space_group_name_H-M   'P 1'
#
loop_
_entity.id
_entity.type
_entity.pdbx_description
1 polymer ?
#
loop_
_entity_poly.entity_id
_entity_poly.type
_entity_poly.pdbx_seq_one_letter_code
_entity_poly.pdbx_strand_id
1 'polypeptide(L)'
;MAEVWMNSPHLEIDKTADRYEWQAGEQIAYRIVVNNVTAGTIAKDVNITDIGLPQGLILADGAQSVEVVGVQQQINYPVPDKKTGQAYEARPVESRMDADANGFAFYCSYLPYSQPVTIIFHCVAQEDANGHESVNAATAKASNAEEKSDDAEVYVNSGEFWIEKNADHYEWQVGELVQYNVVVENKKEGTVARNVTIWDTEMPAGLALESADNVSVSGIPQSITQHVAGTPDIPNQLNPEFYNETSEKPVSYEFVQEGAGWRINISDLPANVPVMISFLCTVTEDAIGAESINVANVQAQNAPAAQDDAEVYVNTAVLSIDKSFQNPYLAVGDGRAENEFRIGEQVNYQVTVNNLQKGSIARNLVISDLSLPEGLALDEEEGAVTVTGVPAAIQNPVAGTDDAGNELNPENYKETVEKPVNCQVTRQGTGWIVTISDLPYQTPVTVNFRCTAKESVNGQEIVNTAQAYADNAQAVKDTSKIWVNSPVLKVEKITDKPFYKYGDIITYRIALTQEQTGCVARNVTLHDVIDTQGVRLLKDSVVLMDENGNVTDADVQINDDNTFLLSTGKALIKDARYSICDNDRGGLFEQVMYNPLDCRQQKTMIVEYRAAVIDAALAGQKVHNTAVADSNEKIPATGEAETEVHSPVLEIVKESDKKEYVSGEKGYYKLTVRQLREDVTDQNIVIEDALETKGTAIVKDSIFVKKNGIELKDIKTEVTETGFVINTGATLSDMDKIEVCYEVVFETESAEAEKVVNTAKARGDISPETSAQQEVYVKTAPKPTET
;
A
#
# COMPACT_ATOMS: atom_id res chain seq x y z
N MET A 1 28.75 -10.61 127.43
CA MET A 1 27.74 -10.57 126.37
C MET A 1 28.31 -11.25 125.07
N ALA A 2 27.68 -12.11 124.46
CA ALA A 2 28.03 -12.66 123.16
C ALA A 2 27.35 -11.77 122.11
N GLU A 3 28.13 -11.22 121.25
CA GLU A 3 27.61 -10.47 120.11
C GLU A 3 27.32 -11.48 118.94
N VAL A 4 26.23 -11.31 118.30
CA VAL A 4 25.81 -12.06 117.11
C VAL A 4 25.46 -11.09 116.07
N TRP A 5 26.16 -11.17 114.91
CA TRP A 5 25.79 -10.45 113.75
C TRP A 5 24.91 -11.34 112.89
N MET A 6 23.72 -10.91 112.68
CA MET A 6 22.81 -11.54 111.76
C MET A 6 23.03 -10.99 110.33
N ASN A 7 23.36 -11.83 109.39
CA ASN A 7 23.67 -11.49 108.02
C ASN A 7 22.78 -12.27 107.11
N SER A 8 21.59 -11.80 106.87
CA SER A 8 20.61 -12.30 105.94
C SER A 8 20.25 -11.22 104.91
N PRO A 9 21.12 -11.09 103.93
CA PRO A 9 20.89 -10.10 102.84
C PRO A 9 19.67 -10.49 101.99
N HIS A 10 19.05 -9.45 101.40
CA HIS A 10 18.01 -9.61 100.34
C HIS A 10 18.55 -9.00 99.07
N LEU A 11 18.65 -9.78 98.02
CA LEU A 11 19.06 -9.31 96.70
C LEU A 11 17.82 -8.84 95.93
N GLU A 12 18.00 -7.69 95.22
CA GLU A 12 17.13 -7.25 94.16
C GLU A 12 17.94 -7.28 92.87
N ILE A 13 17.34 -7.71 91.82
CA ILE A 13 17.87 -7.69 90.47
C ILE A 13 16.86 -6.94 89.59
N ASP A 14 17.37 -6.01 88.74
CA ASP A 14 16.59 -5.28 87.71
C ASP A 14 17.33 -5.42 86.37
N LYS A 15 16.67 -5.98 85.44
CA LYS A 15 17.18 -6.24 84.08
C LYS A 15 16.37 -5.47 83.02
N THR A 16 17.03 -4.67 82.22
CA THR A 16 16.39 -3.85 81.13
C THR A 16 17.16 -3.98 79.88
N ALA A 17 16.44 -3.86 78.77
CA ALA A 17 16.97 -3.54 77.43
C ALA A 17 16.78 -2.04 77.21
N ASP A 18 17.62 -1.41 76.38
CA ASP A 18 17.53 0.03 76.11
C ASP A 18 16.37 0.41 75.20
N ARG A 19 15.85 -0.53 74.40
CA ARG A 19 14.56 -0.44 73.65
C ARG A 19 13.98 -1.81 73.44
N TYR A 20 12.67 -1.84 73.10
CA TYR A 20 11.95 -3.10 72.85
C TYR A 20 12.14 -3.65 71.43
N GLU A 21 12.00 -2.83 70.36
CA GLU A 21 12.06 -3.26 68.98
C GLU A 21 13.43 -3.01 68.34
N TRP A 22 14.00 -4.05 67.71
CA TRP A 22 15.32 -4.08 67.12
C TRP A 22 15.29 -4.66 65.70
N GLN A 23 16.32 -4.39 64.92
CA GLN A 23 16.51 -5.02 63.62
C GLN A 23 17.55 -6.16 63.73
N ALA A 24 17.41 -7.15 62.87
CA ALA A 24 18.44 -8.19 62.73
C ALA A 24 19.79 -7.54 62.38
N GLY A 25 20.86 -8.01 63.01
CA GLY A 25 22.21 -7.46 62.89
C GLY A 25 22.52 -6.29 63.83
N GLU A 26 21.50 -5.68 64.47
CA GLU A 26 21.75 -4.64 65.49
C GLU A 26 22.29 -5.19 66.81
N GLN A 27 22.95 -4.34 67.59
CA GLN A 27 23.47 -4.68 68.91
C GLN A 27 22.49 -4.19 69.99
N ILE A 28 21.90 -5.13 70.71
CA ILE A 28 20.97 -4.89 71.78
C ILE A 28 21.79 -4.62 73.06
N ALA A 29 21.58 -3.50 73.68
CA ALA A 29 22.19 -3.19 74.97
C ALA A 29 21.32 -3.63 76.15
N TYR A 30 21.77 -4.58 76.92
CA TYR A 30 21.14 -5.00 78.17
C TYR A 30 21.90 -4.44 79.35
N ARG A 31 21.13 -4.13 80.43
CA ARG A 31 21.65 -3.63 81.70
C ARG A 31 21.03 -4.43 82.84
N ILE A 32 21.89 -5.06 83.70
CA ILE A 32 21.49 -5.73 84.94
C ILE A 32 22.03 -4.98 86.09
N VAL A 33 21.19 -4.63 87.08
CA VAL A 33 21.56 -4.02 88.38
C VAL A 33 21.23 -4.99 89.47
N VAL A 34 22.20 -5.38 90.26
CA VAL A 34 22.01 -6.26 91.41
C VAL A 34 22.42 -5.48 92.65
N ASN A 35 21.49 -5.38 93.58
CA ASN A 35 21.64 -4.64 94.89
C ASN A 35 21.33 -5.52 96.08
N ASN A 36 22.06 -5.38 97.16
CA ASN A 36 21.66 -5.87 98.43
C ASN A 36 20.89 -4.73 99.21
N VAL A 37 19.65 -4.93 99.42
CA VAL A 37 18.70 -3.93 99.89
C VAL A 37 18.45 -4.01 101.45
N THR A 38 19.14 -4.98 102.11
CA THR A 38 18.96 -5.10 103.58
C THR A 38 20.08 -4.37 104.31
N ALA A 39 19.73 -3.37 105.07
CA ALA A 39 20.70 -2.51 105.83
C ALA A 39 21.53 -3.34 106.84
N GLY A 40 22.83 -3.08 106.84
CA GLY A 40 23.78 -3.73 107.81
C GLY A 40 24.15 -5.15 107.47
N THR A 41 23.81 -5.64 106.26
CA THR A 41 24.15 -6.99 105.72
C THR A 41 25.16 -6.93 104.61
N ILE A 42 25.82 -8.09 104.31
CA ILE A 42 26.73 -8.31 103.23
C ILE A 42 26.36 -9.62 102.55
N ALA A 43 26.02 -9.61 101.31
CA ALA A 43 25.83 -10.83 100.52
C ALA A 43 27.21 -11.43 100.23
N LYS A 44 27.34 -12.77 100.27
CA LYS A 44 28.59 -13.49 100.15
C LYS A 44 28.49 -14.44 98.95
N ASP A 45 29.64 -14.57 98.27
CA ASP A 45 29.76 -15.48 97.07
C ASP A 45 28.65 -15.21 96.09
N VAL A 46 28.52 -13.95 95.71
CA VAL A 46 27.45 -13.53 94.81
C VAL A 46 27.80 -13.96 93.35
N ASN A 47 26.88 -14.71 92.79
CA ASN A 47 26.92 -15.09 91.36
C ASN A 47 25.79 -14.38 90.62
N ILE A 48 26.11 -13.62 89.57
CA ILE A 48 25.14 -13.00 88.65
C ILE A 48 25.34 -13.73 87.35
N THR A 49 24.27 -14.34 86.83
CA THR A 49 24.34 -15.16 85.58
C THR A 49 23.29 -14.72 84.64
N ASP A 50 23.66 -14.70 83.38
CA ASP A 50 22.82 -14.56 82.21
C ASP A 50 23.35 -15.62 81.20
N ILE A 51 22.87 -16.82 81.35
CA ILE A 51 23.33 -18.04 80.61
C ILE A 51 22.17 -18.63 79.87
N GLY A 52 22.41 -19.00 78.61
CA GLY A 52 21.40 -19.50 77.73
C GLY A 52 20.59 -18.36 77.12
N LEU A 53 21.28 -17.44 76.50
CA LEU A 53 20.63 -16.40 75.72
C LEU A 53 19.50 -16.96 74.82
N PRO A 54 18.41 -16.23 74.61
CA PRO A 54 17.35 -16.66 73.72
C PRO A 54 17.89 -17.02 72.37
N GLN A 55 17.16 -17.90 71.65
CA GLN A 55 17.51 -18.27 70.27
C GLN A 55 17.68 -17.03 69.36
N GLY A 56 18.72 -16.96 68.62
CA GLY A 56 19.07 -15.85 67.74
C GLY A 56 19.67 -14.65 68.44
N LEU A 57 19.97 -14.71 69.76
CA LEU A 57 20.74 -13.71 70.44
C LEU A 57 22.14 -14.26 70.84
N ILE A 58 23.19 -13.57 70.49
CA ILE A 58 24.56 -13.96 70.87
C ILE A 58 25.29 -12.76 71.44
N LEU A 59 26.22 -12.98 72.38
CA LEU A 59 27.13 -11.92 72.86
C LEU A 59 27.96 -11.37 71.70
N ALA A 60 28.00 -10.02 71.57
CA ALA A 60 28.58 -9.38 70.41
C ALA A 60 30.10 -9.74 70.21
N ASP A 61 30.87 -9.64 71.26
CA ASP A 61 32.33 -9.88 71.30
C ASP A 61 32.76 -10.80 72.50
N GLY A 62 31.87 -11.70 72.94
CA GLY A 62 32.10 -12.57 74.04
C GLY A 62 32.36 -11.77 75.36
N ALA A 63 33.38 -12.14 76.14
CA ALA A 63 33.69 -11.46 77.43
C ALA A 63 33.99 -9.95 77.30
N GLN A 64 34.38 -9.47 76.07
CA GLN A 64 34.71 -8.05 75.87
C GLN A 64 33.45 -7.19 75.74
N SER A 65 32.32 -7.79 75.38
CA SER A 65 31.04 -7.09 75.33
C SER A 65 30.33 -6.95 76.68
N VAL A 66 30.92 -7.44 77.77
CA VAL A 66 30.37 -7.40 79.16
C VAL A 66 31.19 -6.48 80.01
N GLU A 67 30.60 -5.33 80.37
CA GLU A 67 31.21 -4.35 81.33
C GLU A 67 30.60 -4.51 82.68
N VAL A 68 31.41 -4.51 83.73
CA VAL A 68 31.01 -4.58 85.15
C VAL A 68 31.42 -3.32 85.90
N VAL A 69 30.47 -2.66 86.46
CA VAL A 69 30.66 -1.40 87.18
C VAL A 69 30.12 -1.55 88.62
N GLY A 70 30.72 -0.88 89.59
CA GLY A 70 30.24 -0.82 90.99
C GLY A 70 30.87 -1.87 91.89
N VAL A 71 31.76 -2.76 91.42
CA VAL A 71 32.45 -3.69 92.27
C VAL A 71 33.42 -2.94 93.15
N GLN A 72 33.33 -3.10 94.44
CA GLN A 72 34.23 -2.50 95.44
C GLN A 72 35.57 -3.22 95.43
N GLN A 73 36.65 -2.51 95.56
CA GLN A 73 37.96 -3.18 95.64
C GLN A 73 38.21 -3.89 96.96
N GLN A 74 37.59 -3.29 98.06
CA GLN A 74 37.55 -3.86 99.43
C GLN A 74 36.28 -3.47 100.14
N ILE A 75 35.90 -4.20 101.17
CA ILE A 75 34.78 -3.97 102.03
C ILE A 75 35.29 -3.90 103.50
N ASN A 76 34.49 -3.16 104.39
CA ASN A 76 34.63 -3.25 105.80
C ASN A 76 33.79 -4.41 106.27
N TYR A 77 34.36 -5.52 106.58
CA TYR A 77 33.66 -6.73 107.06
C TYR A 77 33.57 -6.72 108.56
N PRO A 78 32.34 -6.85 109.18
CA PRO A 78 32.13 -6.90 110.61
C PRO A 78 32.84 -8.11 111.24
N VAL A 79 33.63 -7.81 112.35
CA VAL A 79 34.29 -8.83 113.09
C VAL A 79 34.05 -8.55 114.63
N PRO A 80 33.94 -9.58 115.45
CA PRO A 80 33.80 -9.38 116.92
C PRO A 80 35.06 -8.64 117.47
N ASP A 81 34.86 -7.46 118.15
CA ASP A 81 35.91 -6.82 118.89
C ASP A 81 35.74 -7.07 120.42
N LYS A 82 36.75 -7.63 121.14
CA LYS A 82 36.70 -7.99 122.54
C LYS A 82 36.74 -6.78 123.45
N LYS A 83 37.13 -5.58 122.93
CA LYS A 83 37.27 -4.34 123.78
C LYS A 83 36.06 -3.39 123.58
N THR A 84 35.55 -3.19 122.43
CA THR A 84 34.61 -2.17 122.08
C THR A 84 33.26 -2.68 121.60
N GLY A 85 33.15 -3.99 121.39
CA GLY A 85 31.94 -4.68 120.89
C GLY A 85 31.72 -4.65 119.34
N GLN A 86 32.37 -3.78 118.65
CA GLN A 86 32.27 -3.76 117.13
C GLN A 86 33.58 -3.35 116.48
N ALA A 87 34.14 -4.18 115.54
CA ALA A 87 35.36 -3.91 114.76
C ALA A 87 35.05 -4.29 113.29
N TYR A 88 35.77 -3.69 112.39
CA TYR A 88 35.71 -3.98 110.97
C TYR A 88 37.11 -4.41 110.47
N GLU A 89 37.15 -5.39 109.63
CA GLU A 89 38.36 -5.85 108.92
C GLU A 89 38.17 -5.52 107.44
N ALA A 90 39.19 -4.88 106.85
CA ALA A 90 39.20 -4.60 105.39
C ALA A 90 39.47 -5.95 104.69
N ARG A 91 38.46 -6.33 103.83
CA ARG A 91 38.58 -7.54 102.99
C ARG A 91 38.52 -7.18 101.55
N PRO A 92 39.49 -7.67 100.76
CA PRO A 92 39.48 -7.48 99.35
C PRO A 92 38.25 -8.19 98.71
N VAL A 93 37.70 -7.61 97.70
CA VAL A 93 36.66 -8.28 96.91
C VAL A 93 37.32 -8.90 95.70
N GLU A 94 37.21 -10.20 95.66
CA GLU A 94 37.59 -10.97 94.49
C GLU A 94 36.42 -10.97 93.50
N SER A 95 36.70 -10.75 92.21
CA SER A 95 35.70 -10.88 91.16
C SER A 95 36.30 -11.60 89.94
N ARG A 96 35.43 -12.26 89.21
CA ARG A 96 35.78 -12.95 87.95
C ARG A 96 34.56 -12.96 87.01
N MET A 97 34.89 -12.87 85.77
CA MET A 97 33.93 -13.02 84.67
C MET A 97 34.27 -14.27 83.88
N ASP A 98 33.28 -15.05 83.54
CA ASP A 98 33.30 -16.15 82.61
C ASP A 98 32.20 -15.90 81.61
N ALA A 99 32.56 -15.79 80.29
CA ALA A 99 31.62 -15.46 79.22
C ALA A 99 31.96 -16.23 77.96
N ASP A 100 30.93 -16.68 77.28
CA ASP A 100 30.98 -17.27 75.90
C ASP A 100 29.86 -16.66 75.03
N ALA A 101 29.69 -17.18 73.82
CA ALA A 101 28.66 -16.67 72.89
C ALA A 101 27.22 -16.79 73.44
N ASN A 102 27.00 -17.71 74.43
CA ASN A 102 25.66 -18.04 74.96
C ASN A 102 25.36 -17.32 76.29
N GLY A 103 26.24 -16.39 76.76
CA GLY A 103 25.99 -15.63 77.96
C GLY A 103 27.22 -15.49 78.87
N PHE A 104 27.00 -15.15 80.16
CA PHE A 104 28.06 -14.92 81.07
C PHE A 104 27.70 -15.35 82.50
N ALA A 105 28.73 -15.56 83.32
CA ALA A 105 28.69 -15.72 84.77
C ALA A 105 29.66 -14.75 85.44
N PHE A 106 29.17 -13.87 86.23
CA PHE A 106 29.98 -12.98 87.05
C PHE A 106 29.94 -13.38 88.51
N TYR A 107 31.08 -13.50 89.12
CA TYR A 107 31.22 -13.80 90.53
C TYR A 107 31.83 -12.61 91.28
N CYS A 108 31.31 -12.22 92.47
CA CYS A 108 32.02 -11.41 93.41
C CYS A 108 31.93 -11.94 94.85
N SER A 109 32.98 -11.90 95.59
CA SER A 109 33.08 -12.50 96.94
C SER A 109 32.11 -11.79 97.92
N TYR A 110 31.83 -10.48 97.76
CA TYR A 110 31.06 -9.68 98.71
C TYR A 110 30.22 -8.56 97.98
N LEU A 111 28.97 -8.40 98.40
CA LEU A 111 28.12 -7.28 97.96
C LEU A 111 27.50 -6.61 99.16
N PRO A 112 27.99 -5.43 99.59
CA PRO A 112 27.49 -4.73 100.75
C PRO A 112 26.11 -4.08 100.49
N TYR A 113 25.40 -3.71 101.59
CA TYR A 113 24.16 -2.94 101.47
C TYR A 113 24.32 -1.66 100.68
N SER A 114 23.35 -1.43 99.77
CA SER A 114 23.22 -0.18 98.96
C SER A 114 24.44 0.15 98.09
N GLN A 115 25.20 -0.82 97.67
CA GLN A 115 26.30 -0.69 96.78
C GLN A 115 26.10 -1.65 95.56
N PRO A 116 25.25 -1.26 94.60
CA PRO A 116 24.88 -2.12 93.48
C PRO A 116 26.04 -2.40 92.52
N VAL A 117 26.03 -3.65 91.95
CA VAL A 117 26.83 -4.01 90.89
C VAL A 117 25.93 -3.88 89.61
N THR A 118 26.47 -3.20 88.60
CA THR A 118 25.81 -3.02 87.35
C THR A 118 26.59 -3.78 86.25
N ILE A 119 25.95 -4.62 85.50
CA ILE A 119 26.48 -5.31 84.34
C ILE A 119 25.78 -4.77 83.09
N ILE A 120 26.59 -4.27 82.15
CA ILE A 120 26.11 -3.83 80.84
C ILE A 120 26.71 -4.77 79.80
N PHE A 121 25.88 -5.33 78.91
CA PHE A 121 26.37 -6.21 77.88
C PHE A 121 25.58 -6.00 76.60
N HIS A 122 26.21 -6.38 75.47
CA HIS A 122 25.64 -6.22 74.12
C HIS A 122 25.45 -7.59 73.50
N CYS A 123 24.26 -7.85 72.96
CA CYS A 123 23.93 -9.00 72.15
C CYS A 123 23.70 -8.56 70.71
N VAL A 124 24.10 -9.36 69.75
CA VAL A 124 23.72 -9.19 68.34
C VAL A 124 22.46 -9.99 68.07
N ALA A 125 21.43 -9.32 67.49
CA ALA A 125 20.24 -9.96 67.03
C ALA A 125 20.58 -10.70 65.72
N GLN A 126 20.52 -12.03 65.72
CA GLN A 126 20.74 -12.83 64.55
C GLN A 126 19.42 -13.00 63.79
N GLU A 127 19.49 -13.42 62.52
CA GLU A 127 18.31 -13.63 61.67
C GLU A 127 17.32 -14.66 62.31
N ASP A 128 17.78 -15.61 63.06
CA ASP A 128 16.92 -16.61 63.77
C ASP A 128 16.02 -16.02 64.82
N ALA A 129 16.29 -14.78 65.32
CA ALA A 129 15.44 -14.04 66.25
C ALA A 129 14.40 -13.21 65.52
N ASN A 130 14.56 -13.01 64.20
CA ASN A 130 13.71 -12.12 63.42
C ASN A 130 12.27 -12.62 63.34
N GLY A 131 11.30 -11.74 63.60
CA GLY A 131 9.88 -12.04 63.69
C GLY A 131 9.44 -12.67 65.04
N HIS A 132 10.35 -12.73 66.00
CA HIS A 132 10.07 -13.32 67.32
C HIS A 132 10.36 -12.36 68.47
N GLU A 133 9.58 -12.52 69.50
CA GLU A 133 9.89 -11.91 70.79
C GLU A 133 10.84 -12.80 71.54
N SER A 134 11.90 -12.20 72.10
CA SER A 134 12.96 -12.86 72.86
C SER A 134 12.98 -12.37 74.31
N VAL A 135 12.78 -13.29 75.23
CA VAL A 135 12.81 -13.02 76.66
C VAL A 135 14.16 -13.45 77.26
N ASN A 136 15.00 -12.48 77.66
CA ASN A 136 16.31 -12.76 78.18
C ASN A 136 16.30 -12.59 79.71
N ALA A 137 16.54 -13.68 80.45
CA ALA A 137 16.46 -13.72 81.91
C ALA A 137 17.84 -13.78 82.59
N ALA A 138 18.01 -13.00 83.64
CA ALA A 138 19.20 -13.06 84.49
C ALA A 138 18.86 -13.50 85.90
N THR A 139 19.82 -14.11 86.59
CA THR A 139 19.72 -14.51 88.03
C THR A 139 20.83 -13.96 88.80
N ALA A 140 20.52 -13.62 90.15
CA ALA A 140 21.48 -13.25 91.16
C ALA A 140 21.29 -14.13 92.41
N LYS A 141 22.41 -14.82 92.79
CA LYS A 141 22.41 -15.75 93.90
C LYS A 141 23.57 -15.48 94.80
N ALA A 142 23.39 -15.57 96.10
CA ALA A 142 24.47 -15.48 97.12
C ALA A 142 24.40 -16.71 98.06
N SER A 143 25.51 -17.07 98.66
CA SER A 143 25.54 -18.18 99.58
C SER A 143 24.69 -18.02 100.87
N ASN A 144 24.31 -16.78 101.15
CA ASN A 144 23.50 -16.35 102.33
C ASN A 144 22.27 -15.50 101.95
N ALA A 145 21.83 -15.52 100.71
CA ALA A 145 20.61 -14.87 100.29
C ALA A 145 19.83 -15.80 99.28
N GLU A 146 18.55 -15.60 99.21
CA GLU A 146 17.68 -16.26 98.24
C GLU A 146 18.07 -15.82 96.86
N GLU A 147 17.95 -16.71 95.93
CA GLU A 147 18.13 -16.47 94.48
C GLU A 147 16.97 -15.59 93.98
N LYS A 148 17.35 -14.61 93.13
CA LYS A 148 16.41 -13.71 92.49
C LYS A 148 16.65 -13.68 91.03
N SER A 149 15.60 -13.54 90.18
CA SER A 149 15.64 -13.49 88.74
C SER A 149 14.84 -12.29 88.27
N ASP A 150 15.24 -11.76 87.09
CA ASP A 150 14.57 -10.73 86.37
C ASP A 150 14.85 -10.86 84.89
N ASP A 151 14.01 -10.32 84.02
CA ASP A 151 14.15 -10.48 82.57
C ASP A 151 13.95 -9.16 81.81
N ALA A 152 14.29 -9.18 80.55
CA ALA A 152 13.98 -8.10 79.58
C ALA A 152 13.57 -8.71 78.26
N GLU A 153 12.46 -8.19 77.73
CA GLU A 153 11.88 -8.57 76.44
C GLU A 153 12.42 -7.69 75.35
N VAL A 154 12.67 -8.31 74.23
CA VAL A 154 12.98 -7.61 72.95
C VAL A 154 12.28 -8.30 71.81
N TYR A 155 11.85 -7.52 70.86
CA TYR A 155 11.26 -7.99 69.61
C TYR A 155 12.17 -7.67 68.41
N VAL A 156 12.60 -8.65 67.66
CA VAL A 156 13.44 -8.44 66.47
C VAL A 156 12.52 -8.37 65.25
N ASN A 157 12.55 -7.26 64.53
CA ASN A 157 11.59 -6.90 63.52
C ASN A 157 12.31 -6.31 62.30
N SER A 158 12.77 -7.17 61.38
CA SER A 158 13.31 -6.78 60.08
C SER A 158 12.44 -7.34 58.95
N GLY A 159 11.72 -6.47 58.25
CA GLY A 159 10.93 -6.85 57.12
C GLY A 159 11.76 -7.23 55.85
N GLU A 160 11.15 -7.97 54.95
CA GLU A 160 11.69 -8.32 53.65
C GLU A 160 10.61 -8.13 52.59
N PHE A 161 10.84 -7.20 51.64
CA PHE A 161 9.87 -6.93 50.63
C PHE A 161 10.01 -7.85 49.44
N TRP A 162 8.85 -8.30 48.92
CA TRP A 162 8.63 -8.77 47.60
C TRP A 162 7.73 -7.74 46.91
N ILE A 163 8.13 -7.33 45.69
CA ILE A 163 7.38 -6.44 44.84
C ILE A 163 7.30 -7.07 43.43
N GLU A 164 6.13 -6.98 42.79
CA GLU A 164 5.90 -7.40 41.44
C GLU A 164 5.12 -6.31 40.73
N LYS A 165 5.60 -5.93 39.52
CA LYS A 165 4.98 -4.93 38.66
C LYS A 165 4.76 -5.53 37.29
N ASN A 166 3.54 -5.36 36.77
CA ASN A 166 3.14 -5.89 35.48
C ASN A 166 2.40 -4.81 34.69
N ALA A 167 2.52 -4.82 33.34
CA ALA A 167 1.57 -4.23 32.41
C ALA A 167 0.61 -5.32 31.93
N ASP A 168 -0.62 -4.95 31.53
CA ASP A 168 -1.60 -5.92 31.05
C ASP A 168 -1.25 -6.52 29.70
N HIS A 169 -0.49 -5.82 28.84
CA HIS A 169 0.20 -6.40 27.68
C HIS A 169 1.46 -5.63 27.33
N TYR A 170 2.24 -6.20 26.38
CA TYR A 170 3.54 -5.67 25.99
C TYR A 170 3.46 -4.62 24.90
N GLU A 171 2.66 -4.82 23.81
CA GLU A 171 2.61 -3.93 22.63
C GLU A 171 1.39 -3.01 22.68
N TRP A 172 1.63 -1.69 22.55
CA TRP A 172 0.63 -0.62 22.66
C TRP A 172 0.69 0.35 21.49
N GLN A 173 -0.40 1.09 21.30
CA GLN A 173 -0.48 2.18 20.32
C GLN A 173 -0.63 3.54 21.00
N VAL A 174 -0.22 4.60 20.31
CA VAL A 174 -0.42 5.97 20.79
C VAL A 174 -1.90 6.25 21.06
N GLY A 175 -2.17 6.84 22.21
CA GLY A 175 -3.52 7.17 22.67
C GLY A 175 -4.22 6.07 23.44
N GLU A 176 -3.66 4.86 23.55
CA GLU A 176 -4.16 3.80 24.41
C GLU A 176 -3.78 4.06 25.86
N LEU A 177 -4.41 3.34 26.78
CA LEU A 177 -4.20 3.43 28.23
C LEU A 177 -3.55 2.13 28.71
N VAL A 178 -2.26 2.20 29.04
CA VAL A 178 -1.55 1.08 29.69
C VAL A 178 -2.03 0.95 31.13
N GLN A 179 -2.49 -0.22 31.50
CA GLN A 179 -2.79 -0.53 32.90
C GLN A 179 -1.59 -1.21 33.54
N TYR A 180 -1.03 -0.56 34.56
CA TYR A 180 0.00 -1.15 35.41
C TYR A 180 -0.61 -1.65 36.72
N ASN A 181 -0.10 -2.77 37.19
CA ASN A 181 -0.43 -3.36 38.50
C ASN A 181 0.86 -3.59 39.26
N VAL A 182 0.87 -3.14 40.51
CA VAL A 182 1.98 -3.33 41.46
C VAL A 182 1.46 -4.07 42.67
N VAL A 183 2.12 -5.13 43.07
CA VAL A 183 1.84 -5.88 44.28
C VAL A 183 3.05 -5.80 45.18
N VAL A 184 2.86 -5.36 46.40
CA VAL A 184 3.90 -5.27 47.41
C VAL A 184 3.50 -6.11 48.63
N GLU A 185 4.42 -6.92 49.15
CA GLU A 185 4.20 -7.78 50.29
C GLU A 185 5.45 -7.86 51.17
N ASN A 186 5.29 -7.78 52.50
CA ASN A 186 6.33 -8.16 53.41
C ASN A 186 6.34 -9.68 53.57
N LYS A 187 7.38 -10.34 53.11
CA LYS A 187 7.47 -11.80 53.08
C LYS A 187 8.03 -12.42 54.37
N LYS A 188 8.60 -11.58 55.28
CA LYS A 188 9.22 -12.09 56.49
C LYS A 188 8.18 -12.36 57.55
N GLU A 189 7.88 -13.63 57.76
CA GLU A 189 6.90 -14.09 58.76
C GLU A 189 7.18 -13.53 60.17
N GLY A 190 6.14 -13.14 60.86
CA GLY A 190 6.22 -12.60 62.22
C GLY A 190 6.64 -11.12 62.28
N THR A 191 7.02 -10.48 61.16
CA THR A 191 7.47 -9.08 61.19
C THR A 191 6.40 -8.09 60.75
N VAL A 192 6.63 -6.82 61.06
CA VAL A 192 5.82 -5.71 60.58
C VAL A 192 6.76 -4.65 60.02
N ALA A 193 6.67 -4.39 58.68
CA ALA A 193 7.41 -3.30 58.06
C ALA A 193 6.88 -1.96 58.53
N ARG A 194 7.75 -1.07 59.05
CA ARG A 194 7.39 0.23 59.68
C ARG A 194 7.66 1.38 58.70
N ASN A 195 6.71 2.34 58.65
CA ASN A 195 6.82 3.52 57.79
C ASN A 195 7.18 3.14 56.35
N VAL A 196 6.34 2.27 55.75
CA VAL A 196 6.51 1.78 54.36
C VAL A 196 6.21 2.92 53.36
N THR A 197 7.10 3.13 52.42
CA THR A 197 6.87 4.01 51.28
C THR A 197 6.94 3.19 49.98
N ILE A 198 5.86 3.26 49.18
CA ILE A 198 5.77 2.66 47.83
C ILE A 198 5.65 3.80 46.84
N TRP A 199 6.43 3.81 45.78
CA TRP A 199 6.36 4.90 44.82
C TRP A 199 6.73 4.47 43.40
N ASP A 200 6.16 5.21 42.43
CA ASP A 200 6.42 5.22 41.02
C ASP A 200 6.32 6.67 40.53
N THR A 201 7.38 7.44 40.73
CA THR A 201 7.37 8.91 40.53
C THR A 201 8.01 9.35 39.23
N GLU A 202 8.74 8.46 38.56
CA GLU A 202 9.48 8.70 37.32
C GLU A 202 8.88 7.87 36.17
N MET A 203 7.87 8.43 35.52
CA MET A 203 7.32 7.80 34.33
C MET A 203 8.32 7.84 33.17
N PRO A 204 8.47 6.75 32.40
CA PRO A 204 9.30 6.74 31.19
C PRO A 204 8.81 7.78 30.17
N ALA A 205 9.71 8.24 29.30
CA ALA A 205 9.36 9.15 28.22
C ALA A 205 8.25 8.58 27.35
N GLY A 206 7.22 9.38 27.10
CA GLY A 206 6.08 8.97 26.32
C GLY A 206 4.97 8.22 27.06
N LEU A 207 5.14 7.99 28.39
CA LEU A 207 4.08 7.52 29.26
C LEU A 207 3.76 8.61 30.30
N ALA A 208 2.50 8.86 30.53
CA ALA A 208 2.04 9.84 31.51
C ALA A 208 0.91 9.26 32.34
N LEU A 209 0.97 9.41 33.66
CA LEU A 209 -0.15 9.06 34.53
C LEU A 209 -1.40 9.79 34.05
N GLU A 210 -2.46 9.06 33.74
CA GLU A 210 -3.69 9.65 33.19
C GLU A 210 -4.36 10.59 34.21
N SER A 211 -4.52 10.11 35.45
CA SER A 211 -5.07 10.88 36.56
C SER A 211 -4.71 10.24 37.89
N ALA A 212 -4.48 11.07 38.93
CA ALA A 212 -4.33 10.59 40.29
C ALA A 212 -5.60 9.89 40.84
N ASP A 213 -6.76 10.30 40.35
CA ASP A 213 -8.05 9.70 40.71
C ASP A 213 -8.21 8.26 40.18
N ASN A 214 -7.39 7.89 39.20
CA ASN A 214 -7.37 6.54 38.57
C ASN A 214 -6.33 5.61 39.21
N VAL A 215 -5.67 6.03 40.27
CA VAL A 215 -4.81 5.15 41.06
C VAL A 215 -5.67 4.46 42.15
N SER A 216 -5.80 3.16 41.99
CA SER A 216 -6.55 2.31 42.93
C SER A 216 -5.58 1.63 43.89
N VAL A 217 -5.84 1.73 45.17
CA VAL A 217 -5.06 1.09 46.26
C VAL A 217 -5.97 0.18 47.05
N SER A 218 -5.56 -1.06 47.25
CA SER A 218 -6.31 -2.05 48.04
C SER A 218 -5.37 -2.96 48.84
N GLY A 219 -5.92 -3.72 49.78
CA GLY A 219 -5.15 -4.67 50.60
C GLY A 219 -4.53 -4.06 51.86
N ILE A 220 -4.58 -2.71 52.06
CA ILE A 220 -4.08 -2.08 53.31
C ILE A 220 -5.02 -2.44 54.46
N PRO A 221 -4.51 -3.06 55.57
CA PRO A 221 -5.34 -3.41 56.71
C PRO A 221 -5.75 -2.16 57.48
N GLN A 222 -6.91 -2.17 58.12
CA GLN A 222 -7.37 -1.04 58.97
C GLN A 222 -6.59 -0.99 60.27
N SER A 223 -6.19 -2.11 60.82
CA SER A 223 -5.39 -2.26 62.04
C SER A 223 -4.52 -3.49 61.95
N ILE A 224 -3.48 -3.55 62.73
CA ILE A 224 -2.60 -4.68 62.92
C ILE A 224 -2.57 -5.07 64.40
N THR A 225 -2.30 -6.35 64.65
CA THR A 225 -1.88 -6.84 65.92
C THR A 225 -0.35 -6.78 66.00
N GLN A 226 0.19 -5.96 66.87
CA GLN A 226 1.66 -5.81 67.05
C GLN A 226 2.08 -6.32 68.42
N HIS A 227 3.32 -6.87 68.49
CA HIS A 227 3.96 -7.16 69.75
C HIS A 227 4.24 -5.88 70.56
N VAL A 228 4.08 -5.94 71.85
CA VAL A 228 4.39 -4.87 72.81
C VAL A 228 5.14 -5.45 74.00
N ALA A 229 6.02 -4.66 74.53
CA ALA A 229 6.66 -5.06 75.78
C ALA A 229 5.62 -5.35 76.88
N GLY A 230 5.78 -6.43 77.55
CA GLY A 230 4.93 -6.77 78.67
C GLY A 230 4.91 -5.71 79.77
N THR A 231 3.86 -5.75 80.60
CA THR A 231 3.79 -4.91 81.74
C THR A 231 4.97 -5.22 82.70
N PRO A 232 5.58 -4.19 83.40
CA PRO A 232 6.66 -4.43 84.35
C PRO A 232 6.29 -5.44 85.36
N ASP A 233 7.13 -6.47 85.53
CA ASP A 233 7.01 -7.50 86.50
C ASP A 233 7.08 -6.91 87.91
N ILE A 234 6.56 -7.68 88.90
CA ILE A 234 6.84 -7.40 90.28
C ILE A 234 8.36 -7.60 90.43
N PRO A 235 9.08 -6.65 91.05
CA PRO A 235 10.53 -6.71 91.11
C PRO A 235 11.02 -8.08 91.60
N ASN A 236 12.04 -8.62 90.93
CA ASN A 236 12.72 -9.88 91.21
C ASN A 236 11.93 -11.18 90.96
N GLN A 237 10.96 -11.17 90.07
CA GLN A 237 10.20 -12.35 89.62
C GLN A 237 9.98 -12.34 88.13
N LEU A 238 10.24 -13.48 87.47
CA LEU A 238 9.87 -13.73 86.14
C LEU A 238 8.33 -13.97 86.07
N ASN A 239 7.62 -13.31 85.19
CA ASN A 239 6.22 -13.45 85.02
C ASN A 239 5.86 -13.87 83.58
N PRO A 240 5.78 -15.18 83.31
CA PRO A 240 5.48 -15.67 81.97
C PRO A 240 4.13 -15.25 81.36
N GLU A 241 3.20 -14.70 82.25
CA GLU A 241 1.94 -14.18 81.74
C GLU A 241 2.07 -12.92 80.88
N PHE A 242 3.19 -12.23 80.97
CA PHE A 242 3.47 -10.98 80.28
C PHE A 242 4.31 -11.14 78.99
N TYR A 243 4.62 -12.38 78.64
CA TYR A 243 5.34 -12.68 77.37
C TYR A 243 4.32 -12.85 76.22
N ASN A 244 4.66 -12.37 75.06
CA ASN A 244 3.83 -12.36 73.86
C ASN A 244 2.57 -11.46 73.97
N GLU A 245 2.64 -10.40 74.80
CA GLU A 245 1.56 -9.41 74.80
C GLU A 245 1.49 -8.74 73.45
N THR A 246 0.26 -8.52 73.03
CA THR A 246 -0.01 -7.84 71.74
C THR A 246 -1.03 -6.70 71.95
N SER A 247 -0.93 -5.67 71.12
CA SER A 247 -1.91 -4.61 71.11
C SER A 247 -2.41 -4.37 69.67
N GLU A 248 -3.66 -3.95 69.54
CA GLU A 248 -4.21 -3.50 68.27
C GLU A 248 -3.74 -2.06 68.01
N LYS A 249 -3.15 -1.85 66.80
CA LYS A 249 -2.71 -0.55 66.33
C LYS A 249 -3.38 -0.23 65.00
N PRO A 250 -4.08 0.92 64.87
CA PRO A 250 -4.64 1.34 63.58
C PRO A 250 -3.53 1.63 62.57
N VAL A 251 -3.76 1.23 61.32
CA VAL A 251 -2.87 1.52 60.19
C VAL A 251 -3.37 2.78 59.50
N SER A 252 -2.49 3.74 59.29
CA SER A 252 -2.75 4.93 58.52
C SER A 252 -2.01 4.80 57.16
N TYR A 253 -2.65 5.29 56.10
CA TYR A 253 -1.97 5.47 54.83
C TYR A 253 -2.31 6.81 54.19
N GLU A 254 -1.41 7.31 53.37
CA GLU A 254 -1.55 8.54 52.61
C GLU A 254 -1.13 8.29 51.17
N PHE A 255 -1.97 8.71 50.21
CA PHE A 255 -1.65 8.76 48.79
C PHE A 255 -1.24 10.18 48.44
N VAL A 256 -0.12 10.34 47.69
CA VAL A 256 0.38 11.63 47.21
C VAL A 256 0.73 11.51 45.72
N GLN A 257 0.17 12.39 44.89
CA GLN A 257 0.68 12.55 43.54
C GLN A 257 2.04 13.28 43.66
N GLU A 258 3.08 12.67 43.10
CA GLU A 258 4.45 13.20 43.18
C GLU A 258 5.18 13.02 41.85
N GLY A 259 5.83 14.07 41.36
CA GLY A 259 6.49 14.06 40.08
C GLY A 259 5.52 13.82 38.94
N ALA A 260 5.85 12.89 38.06
CA ALA A 260 4.97 12.43 36.96
C ALA A 260 4.08 11.25 37.38
N GLY A 261 4.23 10.72 38.57
CA GLY A 261 3.52 9.54 39.06
C GLY A 261 2.92 9.70 40.45
N TRP A 262 3.22 8.75 41.39
CA TRP A 262 2.57 8.65 42.66
C TRP A 262 3.47 8.08 43.76
N ARG A 263 3.09 8.37 45.01
CA ARG A 263 3.68 7.82 46.24
C ARG A 263 2.59 7.43 47.23
N ILE A 264 2.79 6.34 47.95
CA ILE A 264 1.93 5.86 49.03
C ILE A 264 2.78 5.64 50.27
N ASN A 265 2.38 6.26 51.39
CA ASN A 265 3.00 6.05 52.68
C ASN A 265 2.04 5.23 53.56
N ILE A 266 2.52 4.14 54.13
CA ILE A 266 1.74 3.23 55.01
C ILE A 266 2.47 3.15 56.35
N SER A 267 1.78 3.37 57.46
CA SER A 267 2.44 3.34 58.78
C SER A 267 3.01 1.97 59.11
N ASP A 268 2.33 0.89 58.76
CA ASP A 268 2.65 -0.46 59.17
C ASP A 268 2.13 -1.47 58.14
N LEU A 269 2.99 -2.40 57.68
CA LEU A 269 2.62 -3.50 56.79
C LEU A 269 3.06 -4.84 57.38
N PRO A 270 2.12 -5.64 57.94
CA PRO A 270 2.43 -6.94 58.50
C PRO A 270 2.82 -7.97 57.42
N ALA A 271 3.47 -9.03 57.82
CA ALA A 271 3.85 -10.11 56.95
C ALA A 271 2.65 -10.77 56.26
N ASN A 272 2.86 -11.20 54.98
CA ASN A 272 1.87 -11.92 54.18
C ASN A 272 0.57 -11.16 53.91
N VAL A 273 0.60 -9.84 53.93
CA VAL A 273 -0.51 -8.96 53.56
C VAL A 273 -0.16 -8.20 52.29
N PRO A 274 -0.69 -8.61 51.12
CA PRO A 274 -0.40 -7.93 49.88
C PRO A 274 -1.13 -6.59 49.76
N VAL A 275 -0.41 -5.54 49.40
CA VAL A 275 -0.93 -4.25 48.94
C VAL A 275 -0.91 -4.23 47.44
N MET A 276 -2.09 -4.03 46.86
CA MET A 276 -2.26 -3.99 45.37
C MET A 276 -2.54 -2.55 44.94
N ILE A 277 -1.78 -2.08 43.96
CA ILE A 277 -1.90 -0.75 43.39
C ILE A 277 -2.09 -0.93 41.85
N SER A 278 -3.15 -0.33 41.32
CA SER A 278 -3.40 -0.31 39.88
C SER A 278 -3.55 1.12 39.42
N PHE A 279 -2.96 1.47 38.27
CA PHE A 279 -3.01 2.80 37.67
C PHE A 279 -2.93 2.76 36.15
N LEU A 280 -3.42 3.83 35.50
CA LEU A 280 -3.46 3.99 34.07
C LEU A 280 -2.45 5.04 33.61
N CYS A 281 -1.70 4.72 32.55
CA CYS A 281 -0.82 5.67 31.86
C CYS A 281 -1.27 5.84 30.41
N THR A 282 -1.35 7.10 29.95
CA THR A 282 -1.59 7.43 28.54
C THR A 282 -0.32 7.27 27.75
N VAL A 283 -0.40 6.62 26.57
CA VAL A 283 0.71 6.48 25.62
C VAL A 283 0.76 7.70 24.69
N THR A 284 1.92 8.36 24.61
CA THR A 284 2.14 9.52 23.73
C THR A 284 3.09 9.18 22.57
N GLU A 285 3.21 10.09 21.59
CA GLU A 285 4.07 9.92 20.42
C GLU A 285 5.56 9.77 20.76
N ASP A 286 6.01 10.31 21.90
CA ASP A 286 7.41 10.28 22.32
C ASP A 286 7.92 8.86 22.65
N ALA A 287 7.00 7.91 22.89
CA ALA A 287 7.33 6.51 23.15
C ALA A 287 7.40 5.64 21.90
N ILE A 288 7.01 6.15 20.73
CA ILE A 288 6.92 5.30 19.53
C ILE A 288 8.25 4.66 19.16
N GLY A 289 8.22 3.35 18.96
CA GLY A 289 9.37 2.58 18.51
C GLY A 289 10.46 2.39 19.55
N ALA A 290 10.14 2.63 20.82
CA ALA A 290 11.01 2.37 21.95
C ALA A 290 10.32 1.43 22.96
N GLU A 291 11.11 0.67 23.67
CA GLU A 291 10.68 -0.01 24.89
C GLU A 291 10.71 0.99 26.03
N SER A 292 9.61 1.08 26.75
CA SER A 292 9.43 1.96 27.90
C SER A 292 9.40 1.10 29.15
N ILE A 293 10.36 1.31 30.03
CA ILE A 293 10.52 0.57 31.27
C ILE A 293 10.01 1.44 32.40
N ASN A 294 8.98 1.00 33.09
CA ASN A 294 8.40 1.71 34.22
C ASN A 294 8.69 0.97 35.54
N VAL A 295 9.32 1.64 36.52
CA VAL A 295 9.87 1.07 37.75
C VAL A 295 9.05 1.48 38.95
N ALA A 296 8.58 0.54 39.74
CA ALA A 296 8.04 0.77 41.07
C ALA A 296 9.02 0.40 42.18
N ASN A 297 8.98 1.11 43.25
CA ASN A 297 9.91 0.96 44.38
C ASN A 297 9.17 0.82 45.70
N VAL A 298 9.76 0.14 46.66
CA VAL A 298 9.29 0.06 48.07
C VAL A 298 10.47 0.14 49.02
N GLN A 299 10.27 0.82 50.17
CA GLN A 299 11.22 0.83 51.28
C GLN A 299 10.47 0.97 52.62
N ALA A 300 11.11 0.59 53.67
CA ALA A 300 10.61 0.82 55.06
C ALA A 300 11.76 1.17 55.98
N GLN A 301 11.41 1.64 57.19
CA GLN A 301 12.39 1.98 58.21
C GLN A 301 13.21 0.74 58.65
N ASN A 302 12.57 -0.43 58.69
CA ASN A 302 13.13 -1.70 59.19
C ASN A 302 13.17 -2.80 58.12
N ALA A 303 13.14 -2.42 56.86
CA ALA A 303 13.28 -3.36 55.72
C ALA A 303 14.12 -2.73 54.59
N PRO A 304 15.01 -3.51 53.94
CA PRO A 304 15.74 -3.02 52.77
C PRO A 304 14.79 -2.60 51.66
N ALA A 305 15.22 -1.68 50.82
CA ALA A 305 14.46 -1.29 49.65
C ALA A 305 14.43 -2.43 48.62
N ALA A 306 13.29 -2.53 47.91
CA ALA A 306 13.10 -3.41 46.75
C ALA A 306 12.46 -2.61 45.62
N GLN A 307 12.62 -3.11 44.41
CA GLN A 307 12.05 -2.50 43.18
C GLN A 307 11.74 -3.58 42.16
N ASP A 308 10.82 -3.24 41.27
CA ASP A 308 10.46 -4.08 40.13
C ASP A 308 9.97 -3.20 38.97
N ASP A 309 10.01 -3.71 37.73
CA ASP A 309 9.62 -2.97 36.54
C ASP A 309 8.62 -3.71 35.66
N ALA A 310 8.05 -2.96 34.73
CA ALA A 310 7.26 -3.52 33.65
C ALA A 310 7.61 -2.83 32.34
N GLU A 311 7.90 -3.64 31.35
CA GLU A 311 8.24 -3.20 30.00
C GLU A 311 7.01 -3.10 29.12
N VAL A 312 6.94 -2.05 28.29
CA VAL A 312 5.97 -1.91 27.22
C VAL A 312 6.65 -1.39 25.95
N TYR A 313 6.23 -1.93 24.80
CA TYR A 313 6.66 -1.50 23.49
C TYR A 313 5.55 -0.70 22.81
N VAL A 314 5.85 0.55 22.44
CA VAL A 314 4.88 1.40 21.74
C VAL A 314 5.09 1.30 20.24
N ASN A 315 4.14 0.67 19.55
CA ASN A 315 4.20 0.33 18.14
C ASN A 315 3.06 0.98 17.34
N THR A 316 3.21 2.25 17.01
CA THR A 316 2.32 2.96 16.09
C THR A 316 3.04 3.21 14.78
N ALA A 317 2.57 2.61 13.70
CA ALA A 317 3.17 2.75 12.39
C ALA A 317 2.54 3.90 11.59
N VAL A 318 3.33 4.48 10.69
CA VAL A 318 2.88 5.52 9.74
C VAL A 318 3.16 5.01 8.33
N LEU A 319 2.09 4.72 7.59
CA LEU A 319 2.21 4.22 6.23
C LEU A 319 2.29 5.36 5.22
N SER A 320 3.06 5.14 4.16
CA SER A 320 2.96 5.86 2.90
C SER A 320 2.62 4.91 1.78
N ILE A 321 1.90 5.39 0.78
CA ILE A 321 1.57 4.66 -0.44
C ILE A 321 1.85 5.55 -1.64
N ASP A 322 2.46 4.98 -2.67
CA ASP A 322 2.66 5.60 -3.98
C ASP A 322 2.16 4.65 -5.06
N LYS A 323 1.23 5.13 -5.88
CA LYS A 323 0.67 4.39 -7.00
C LYS A 323 1.06 5.03 -8.30
N SER A 324 1.81 4.31 -9.10
CA SER A 324 2.30 4.73 -10.41
C SER A 324 2.03 3.68 -11.48
N PHE A 325 2.38 3.98 -12.72
CA PHE A 325 2.36 3.04 -13.82
C PHE A 325 3.58 3.25 -14.72
N GLN A 326 3.88 2.24 -15.52
CA GLN A 326 4.86 2.34 -16.60
C GLN A 326 4.17 2.14 -17.94
N ASN A 327 4.50 2.98 -18.91
CA ASN A 327 4.03 2.87 -20.27
C ASN A 327 5.16 2.36 -21.17
N PRO A 328 5.17 1.06 -21.52
CA PRO A 328 6.22 0.48 -22.37
C PRO A 328 6.09 0.83 -23.86
N TYR A 329 4.99 1.50 -24.25
CA TYR A 329 4.68 1.82 -25.65
C TYR A 329 5.12 3.22 -26.07
N LEU A 330 5.79 3.96 -25.20
CA LEU A 330 6.30 5.29 -25.53
C LEU A 330 7.42 5.20 -26.56
N ALA A 331 7.27 5.91 -27.67
CA ALA A 331 8.29 6.04 -28.70
C ALA A 331 8.65 7.51 -28.94
N VAL A 332 9.92 7.76 -29.24
CA VAL A 332 10.40 9.13 -29.50
C VAL A 332 9.74 9.66 -30.78
N GLY A 333 9.01 10.77 -30.66
CA GLY A 333 8.42 11.48 -31.78
C GLY A 333 7.00 11.06 -32.19
N ASP A 334 6.36 10.10 -31.50
CA ASP A 334 4.99 9.72 -31.80
C ASP A 334 3.95 10.69 -31.19
N GLY A 335 4.38 11.57 -30.29
CA GLY A 335 3.52 12.54 -29.61
C GLY A 335 2.58 11.93 -28.57
N ARG A 336 2.78 10.66 -28.23
CA ARG A 336 2.02 9.96 -27.20
C ARG A 336 2.35 10.53 -25.81
N ALA A 337 1.32 10.76 -24.99
CA ALA A 337 1.50 11.11 -23.59
C ALA A 337 1.98 9.92 -22.76
N GLU A 338 2.66 10.21 -21.63
CA GLU A 338 3.12 9.18 -20.73
C GLU A 338 1.97 8.33 -20.20
N ASN A 339 0.83 8.95 -19.89
CA ASN A 339 -0.38 8.31 -19.38
C ASN A 339 -1.34 7.82 -20.48
N GLU A 340 -0.94 7.86 -21.75
CA GLU A 340 -1.79 7.47 -22.88
C GLU A 340 -1.59 6.00 -23.26
N PHE A 341 -2.68 5.26 -23.32
CA PHE A 341 -2.74 3.87 -23.74
C PHE A 341 -3.77 3.69 -24.84
N ARG A 342 -3.65 2.63 -25.62
CA ARG A 342 -4.62 2.21 -26.63
C ARG A 342 -5.45 1.03 -26.15
N ILE A 343 -6.59 0.80 -26.78
CA ILE A 343 -7.40 -0.41 -26.55
C ILE A 343 -6.52 -1.65 -26.76
N GLY A 344 -6.58 -2.58 -25.78
CA GLY A 344 -5.80 -3.82 -25.79
C GLY A 344 -4.38 -3.69 -25.30
N GLU A 345 -3.86 -2.49 -25.06
CA GLU A 345 -2.53 -2.32 -24.47
C GLU A 345 -2.55 -2.60 -22.96
N GLN A 346 -1.42 -3.11 -22.45
CA GLN A 346 -1.23 -3.43 -21.05
C GLN A 346 -0.70 -2.22 -20.27
N VAL A 347 -1.36 -1.89 -19.18
CA VAL A 347 -0.92 -0.91 -18.19
C VAL A 347 -0.20 -1.64 -17.08
N ASN A 348 1.08 -1.36 -16.91
CA ASN A 348 1.89 -1.93 -15.82
C ASN A 348 1.83 -1.02 -14.61
N TYR A 349 0.94 -1.32 -13.65
CA TYR A 349 0.81 -0.58 -12.41
C TYR A 349 1.82 -1.04 -11.37
N GLN A 350 2.22 -0.11 -10.54
CA GLN A 350 3.10 -0.30 -9.40
C GLN A 350 2.51 0.41 -8.18
N VAL A 351 2.41 -0.29 -7.06
CA VAL A 351 2.01 0.26 -5.76
C VAL A 351 3.12 0.00 -4.76
N THR A 352 3.75 1.06 -4.27
CA THR A 352 4.80 0.97 -3.27
C THR A 352 4.29 1.46 -1.92
N VAL A 353 4.40 0.62 -0.89
CA VAL A 353 4.02 0.94 0.48
C VAL A 353 5.25 0.89 1.37
N ASN A 354 5.38 1.86 2.25
CA ASN A 354 6.49 1.96 3.19
C ASN A 354 5.98 2.37 4.58
N ASN A 355 6.61 1.85 5.63
CA ASN A 355 6.43 2.33 6.99
C ASN A 355 7.48 3.42 7.27
N LEU A 356 7.02 4.64 7.53
CA LEU A 356 7.87 5.81 7.74
C LEU A 356 8.22 6.07 9.22
N GLN A 357 7.59 5.34 10.15
CA GLN A 357 7.79 5.55 11.57
C GLN A 357 8.97 4.74 12.09
N LYS A 358 10.02 5.43 12.49
CA LYS A 358 11.24 4.79 13.05
C LYS A 358 10.92 3.96 14.29
N GLY A 359 11.46 2.74 14.34
CA GLY A 359 11.32 1.82 15.46
C GLY A 359 9.98 1.07 15.49
N SER A 360 9.02 1.37 14.59
CA SER A 360 7.75 0.67 14.53
C SER A 360 7.72 -0.43 13.47
N ILE A 361 6.78 -1.34 13.64
CA ILE A 361 6.46 -2.44 12.72
C ILE A 361 4.97 -2.36 12.41
N ALA A 362 4.60 -2.16 11.15
CA ALA A 362 3.19 -2.23 10.76
C ALA A 362 2.72 -3.69 10.81
N ARG A 363 1.69 -3.96 11.62
CA ARG A 363 1.16 -5.29 11.87
C ARG A 363 -0.02 -5.61 10.95
N ASN A 364 -0.03 -6.82 10.39
CA ASN A 364 -1.10 -7.30 9.51
C ASN A 364 -1.42 -6.30 8.39
N LEU A 365 -0.35 -5.81 7.73
CA LEU A 365 -0.47 -4.87 6.62
C LEU A 365 -1.30 -5.47 5.49
N VAL A 366 -2.30 -4.72 5.04
CA VAL A 366 -3.14 -5.02 3.90
C VAL A 366 -2.94 -3.96 2.84
N ILE A 367 -2.54 -4.38 1.64
CA ILE A 367 -2.46 -3.53 0.44
C ILE A 367 -3.49 -4.04 -0.54
N SER A 368 -4.30 -3.15 -1.13
CA SER A 368 -5.38 -3.60 -2.00
C SER A 368 -5.75 -2.61 -3.09
N ASP A 369 -6.22 -3.17 -4.20
CA ASP A 369 -6.92 -2.50 -5.29
C ASP A 369 -8.09 -3.41 -5.68
N LEU A 370 -9.18 -3.33 -4.91
CA LEU A 370 -10.30 -4.31 -4.96
C LEU A 370 -11.27 -4.07 -6.10
N SER A 371 -11.39 -2.82 -6.53
CA SER A 371 -12.36 -2.38 -7.52
C SER A 371 -11.64 -1.65 -8.64
N LEU A 372 -11.06 -2.42 -9.56
CA LEU A 372 -10.53 -1.83 -10.78
C LEU A 372 -11.64 -1.05 -11.49
N PRO A 373 -11.34 0.13 -12.02
CA PRO A 373 -12.28 0.92 -12.80
C PRO A 373 -12.89 0.11 -13.94
N GLU A 374 -14.16 0.38 -14.27
CA GLU A 374 -14.77 -0.16 -15.47
C GLU A 374 -13.89 0.18 -16.68
N GLY A 375 -13.58 -0.83 -17.48
CA GLY A 375 -12.69 -0.68 -18.65
C GLY A 375 -11.22 -1.03 -18.39
N LEU A 376 -10.83 -1.40 -17.17
CA LEU A 376 -9.58 -2.09 -16.89
C LEU A 376 -9.87 -3.54 -16.51
N ALA A 377 -9.13 -4.47 -17.07
CA ALA A 377 -9.18 -5.87 -16.69
C ALA A 377 -7.82 -6.31 -16.16
N LEU A 378 -7.80 -6.84 -14.94
CA LEU A 378 -6.61 -7.51 -14.42
C LEU A 378 -6.29 -8.73 -15.29
N ASP A 379 -5.05 -8.87 -15.71
CA ASP A 379 -4.61 -10.00 -16.53
C ASP A 379 -4.89 -11.33 -15.81
N GLU A 380 -5.32 -12.34 -16.56
CA GLU A 380 -5.68 -13.65 -16.00
C GLU A 380 -4.48 -14.58 -15.78
N GLU A 381 -3.33 -14.24 -16.33
CA GLU A 381 -2.12 -15.05 -16.25
C GLU A 381 -1.66 -15.23 -14.79
N GLU A 382 -1.08 -16.39 -14.51
CA GLU A 382 -0.40 -16.63 -13.24
C GLU A 382 0.79 -15.66 -13.11
N GLY A 383 0.89 -14.96 -11.99
CA GLY A 383 1.91 -13.92 -11.79
C GLY A 383 1.56 -12.53 -12.34
N ALA A 384 0.31 -12.30 -12.76
CA ALA A 384 -0.15 -10.95 -13.13
C ALA A 384 -0.08 -9.95 -11.96
N VAL A 385 -0.08 -10.43 -10.72
CA VAL A 385 0.18 -9.66 -9.50
C VAL A 385 1.40 -10.26 -8.80
N THR A 386 2.44 -9.48 -8.63
CA THR A 386 3.69 -9.88 -7.98
C THR A 386 4.06 -8.91 -6.87
N VAL A 387 4.70 -9.42 -5.82
CA VAL A 387 5.13 -8.63 -4.66
C VAL A 387 6.64 -8.75 -4.51
N THR A 388 7.32 -7.64 -4.30
CA THR A 388 8.74 -7.57 -4.07
C THR A 388 9.06 -6.69 -2.86
N GLY A 389 10.24 -6.86 -2.25
CA GLY A 389 10.65 -6.08 -1.10
C GLY A 389 10.18 -6.61 0.25
N VAL A 390 9.38 -7.69 0.29
CA VAL A 390 8.97 -8.32 1.55
C VAL A 390 10.17 -8.98 2.20
N PRO A 391 10.53 -8.63 3.46
CA PRO A 391 11.62 -9.28 4.16
C PRO A 391 11.26 -10.74 4.49
N ALA A 392 12.23 -11.63 4.50
CA ALA A 392 11.99 -13.04 4.86
C ALA A 392 11.64 -13.20 6.35
N ALA A 393 12.23 -12.37 7.20
CA ALA A 393 12.00 -12.32 8.64
C ALA A 393 12.31 -10.92 9.17
N ILE A 394 11.82 -10.62 10.37
CA ILE A 394 12.11 -9.40 11.12
C ILE A 394 12.70 -9.73 12.49
N GLN A 395 13.38 -8.77 13.11
CA GLN A 395 13.68 -8.77 14.54
C GLN A 395 12.46 -8.17 15.26
N ASN A 396 11.67 -9.03 15.90
CA ASN A 396 10.44 -8.64 16.59
C ASN A 396 10.76 -8.36 18.06
N PRO A 397 10.49 -7.15 18.58
CA PRO A 397 10.61 -6.87 20.02
C PRO A 397 9.72 -7.79 20.83
N VAL A 398 10.21 -8.26 21.97
CA VAL A 398 9.49 -9.10 22.92
C VAL A 398 9.81 -8.60 24.33
N ALA A 399 8.85 -8.79 25.25
CA ALA A 399 9.13 -8.53 26.66
C ALA A 399 10.33 -9.34 27.10
N GLY A 400 11.20 -8.72 27.91
CA GLY A 400 12.35 -9.37 28.51
C GLY A 400 11.93 -10.54 29.40
N THR A 401 12.86 -11.40 29.72
CA THR A 401 12.65 -12.48 30.67
C THR A 401 12.52 -11.91 32.09
N ASP A 402 11.66 -12.52 32.92
CA ASP A 402 11.48 -12.10 34.31
C ASP A 402 12.81 -11.99 35.05
N ASP A 403 12.99 -10.89 35.76
CA ASP A 403 14.15 -10.66 36.58
C ASP A 403 14.23 -11.64 37.75
N ALA A 404 15.42 -12.00 38.14
CA ALA A 404 15.62 -12.85 39.30
C ALA A 404 15.53 -12.04 40.60
N GLY A 405 14.29 -11.98 41.15
CA GLY A 405 14.08 -11.50 42.53
C GLY A 405 14.35 -10.03 42.80
N ASN A 406 13.45 -9.14 42.45
CA ASN A 406 13.42 -7.70 42.78
C ASN A 406 14.65 -6.90 42.37
N GLU A 407 15.39 -7.37 41.38
CA GLU A 407 16.53 -6.67 40.78
C GLU A 407 16.24 -6.36 39.31
N LEU A 408 16.45 -5.12 38.89
CA LEU A 408 16.38 -4.75 37.48
C LEU A 408 17.55 -5.38 36.73
N ASN A 409 17.25 -6.09 35.64
CA ASN A 409 18.25 -6.69 34.78
C ASN A 409 18.29 -5.98 33.41
N PRO A 410 19.25 -5.05 33.19
CA PRO A 410 19.37 -4.31 31.92
C PRO A 410 19.59 -5.20 30.68
N GLU A 411 19.99 -6.48 30.84
CA GLU A 411 20.18 -7.41 29.73
C GLU A 411 18.85 -7.92 29.17
N ASN A 412 17.78 -7.84 29.97
CA ASN A 412 16.43 -8.23 29.54
C ASN A 412 15.70 -7.17 28.71
N TYR A 413 16.24 -5.96 28.66
CA TYR A 413 15.66 -4.87 27.87
C TYR A 413 16.12 -4.98 26.42
N LYS A 414 15.23 -4.68 25.45
CA LYS A 414 15.48 -4.73 23.99
C LYS A 414 15.71 -6.13 23.46
N GLU A 415 15.13 -7.13 24.09
CA GLU A 415 15.13 -8.47 23.53
C GLU A 415 14.31 -8.50 22.23
N THR A 416 14.85 -9.22 21.27
CA THR A 416 14.17 -9.45 19.98
C THR A 416 14.24 -10.92 19.60
N VAL A 417 13.18 -11.39 18.95
CA VAL A 417 13.18 -12.73 18.35
C VAL A 417 13.03 -12.62 16.85
N GLU A 418 13.72 -13.51 16.13
CA GLU A 418 13.52 -13.61 14.70
C GLU A 418 12.14 -14.17 14.40
N LYS A 419 11.31 -13.39 13.69
CA LYS A 419 9.95 -13.74 13.30
C LYS A 419 9.84 -13.77 11.77
N PRO A 420 9.44 -14.91 11.16
CA PRO A 420 9.25 -14.99 9.71
C PRO A 420 8.07 -14.09 9.29
N VAL A 421 8.24 -13.44 8.13
CA VAL A 421 7.19 -12.60 7.54
C VAL A 421 6.39 -13.40 6.53
N ASN A 422 5.09 -13.46 6.73
CA ASN A 422 4.17 -14.12 5.80
C ASN A 422 3.61 -13.09 4.81
N CYS A 423 3.63 -13.43 3.52
CA CYS A 423 3.02 -12.65 2.46
C CYS A 423 2.07 -13.53 1.65
N GLN A 424 0.86 -13.06 1.43
CA GLN A 424 -0.14 -13.75 0.63
C GLN A 424 -0.76 -12.80 -0.38
N VAL A 425 -0.88 -13.24 -1.64
CA VAL A 425 -1.56 -12.54 -2.72
C VAL A 425 -2.87 -13.26 -3.03
N THR A 426 -3.97 -12.54 -3.07
CA THR A 426 -5.30 -13.10 -3.35
C THR A 426 -6.02 -12.22 -4.36
N ARG A 427 -6.64 -12.81 -5.39
CA ARG A 427 -7.57 -12.09 -6.27
C ARG A 427 -8.91 -11.94 -5.58
N GLN A 428 -9.44 -10.72 -5.59
CA GLN A 428 -10.73 -10.41 -4.98
C GLN A 428 -11.48 -9.35 -5.78
N GLY A 429 -12.76 -9.59 -6.04
CA GLY A 429 -13.55 -8.69 -6.89
C GLY A 429 -12.99 -8.63 -8.30
N THR A 430 -12.81 -7.42 -8.83
CA THR A 430 -12.15 -7.18 -10.13
C THR A 430 -10.64 -7.00 -10.00
N GLY A 431 -10.10 -6.91 -8.78
CA GLY A 431 -8.73 -6.60 -8.48
C GLY A 431 -8.02 -7.61 -7.60
N TRP A 432 -7.27 -7.13 -6.60
CA TRP A 432 -6.38 -7.94 -5.77
C TRP A 432 -6.23 -7.39 -4.35
N ILE A 433 -5.80 -8.26 -3.45
CA ILE A 433 -5.39 -7.96 -2.08
C ILE A 433 -4.07 -8.67 -1.76
N VAL A 434 -3.18 -7.99 -1.09
CA VAL A 434 -1.93 -8.50 -0.54
C VAL A 434 -1.96 -8.31 0.97
N THR A 435 -1.67 -9.37 1.71
CA THR A 435 -1.51 -9.32 3.17
C THR A 435 -0.08 -9.64 3.54
N ILE A 436 0.49 -8.87 4.44
CA ILE A 436 1.86 -9.03 4.94
C ILE A 436 1.80 -8.95 6.45
N SER A 437 2.30 -9.97 7.14
CA SER A 437 2.18 -10.05 8.60
C SER A 437 2.87 -8.89 9.33
N ASP A 438 4.02 -8.45 8.83
CA ASP A 438 4.86 -7.46 9.51
C ASP A 438 5.67 -6.65 8.50
N LEU A 439 5.62 -5.30 8.60
CA LEU A 439 6.42 -4.39 7.77
C LEU A 439 7.21 -3.43 8.65
N PRO A 440 8.53 -3.64 8.81
CA PRO A 440 9.37 -2.76 9.61
C PRO A 440 9.60 -1.39 8.94
N TYR A 441 10.13 -0.47 9.75
CA TYR A 441 10.53 0.87 9.31
C TYR A 441 11.46 0.85 8.09
N GLN A 442 11.21 1.74 7.12
CA GLN A 442 11.99 1.90 5.89
C GLN A 442 12.23 0.62 5.08
N THR A 443 11.27 -0.28 5.08
CA THR A 443 11.29 -1.49 4.25
C THR A 443 10.18 -1.38 3.19
N PRO A 444 10.44 -0.74 2.03
CA PRO A 444 9.41 -0.57 1.02
C PRO A 444 9.04 -1.91 0.38
N VAL A 445 7.75 -2.16 0.30
CA VAL A 445 7.16 -3.29 -0.42
C VAL A 445 6.47 -2.76 -1.66
N THR A 446 6.73 -3.41 -2.79
CA THR A 446 6.15 -3.03 -4.08
C THR A 446 5.29 -4.16 -4.64
N VAL A 447 4.05 -3.84 -4.92
CA VAL A 447 3.10 -4.69 -5.66
C VAL A 447 3.06 -4.23 -7.10
N ASN A 448 3.43 -5.11 -8.04
CA ASN A 448 3.31 -4.87 -9.47
C ASN A 448 2.13 -5.67 -10.02
N PHE A 449 1.29 -5.05 -10.84
CA PHE A 449 0.19 -5.75 -11.49
C PHE A 449 -0.09 -5.18 -12.87
N ARG A 450 -0.68 -6.01 -13.74
CA ARG A 450 -0.95 -5.68 -15.13
C ARG A 450 -2.44 -5.68 -15.40
N CYS A 451 -2.91 -4.61 -16.07
CA CYS A 451 -4.28 -4.48 -16.52
C CYS A 451 -4.32 -4.17 -18.01
N THR A 452 -5.32 -4.69 -18.70
CA THR A 452 -5.56 -4.40 -20.11
C THR A 452 -6.66 -3.36 -20.25
N ALA A 453 -6.42 -2.32 -21.09
CA ALA A 453 -7.41 -1.28 -21.40
C ALA A 453 -8.46 -1.80 -22.39
N LYS A 454 -9.75 -1.68 -22.03
CA LYS A 454 -10.89 -2.15 -22.82
C LYS A 454 -11.49 -1.06 -23.71
N GLU A 455 -12.24 -1.48 -24.72
CA GLU A 455 -12.96 -0.59 -25.63
C GLU A 455 -13.97 0.32 -24.93
N SER A 456 -14.61 -0.14 -23.84
CA SER A 456 -15.64 0.61 -23.12
C SER A 456 -15.18 1.96 -22.55
N VAL A 457 -13.87 2.15 -22.41
CA VAL A 457 -13.28 3.40 -21.88
C VAL A 457 -12.47 4.17 -22.91
N ASN A 458 -12.65 3.84 -24.18
CA ASN A 458 -11.96 4.57 -25.26
C ASN A 458 -12.38 6.06 -25.25
N GLY A 459 -11.41 6.94 -25.23
CA GLY A 459 -11.61 8.39 -25.13
C GLY A 459 -11.83 8.91 -23.70
N GLN A 460 -11.63 8.08 -22.66
CA GLN A 460 -11.86 8.47 -21.26
C GLN A 460 -10.56 8.48 -20.46
N GLU A 461 -10.51 9.36 -19.45
CA GLU A 461 -9.53 9.29 -18.38
C GLU A 461 -10.01 8.29 -17.32
N ILE A 462 -9.15 7.39 -16.91
CA ILE A 462 -9.41 6.37 -15.91
C ILE A 462 -8.56 6.68 -14.68
N VAL A 463 -9.22 6.76 -13.51
CA VAL A 463 -8.56 6.91 -12.21
C VAL A 463 -8.59 5.57 -11.50
N ASN A 464 -7.43 4.99 -11.22
CA ASN A 464 -7.31 3.77 -10.46
C ASN A 464 -6.72 4.04 -9.08
N THR A 465 -7.35 3.51 -8.02
CA THR A 465 -7.03 3.81 -6.61
C THR A 465 -6.56 2.55 -5.90
N ALA A 466 -5.43 2.65 -5.19
CA ALA A 466 -4.99 1.64 -4.24
C ALA A 466 -5.05 2.18 -2.81
N GLN A 467 -5.16 1.29 -1.84
CA GLN A 467 -5.13 1.62 -0.42
C GLN A 467 -4.24 0.65 0.35
N ALA A 468 -3.69 1.14 1.46
CA ALA A 468 -2.97 0.33 2.42
C ALA A 468 -3.40 0.70 3.85
N TYR A 469 -3.47 -0.28 4.75
CA TYR A 469 -3.73 -0.10 6.18
C TYR A 469 -3.10 -1.25 6.96
N ALA A 470 -2.89 -1.03 8.25
CA ALA A 470 -2.39 -2.04 9.18
C ALA A 470 -3.17 -1.94 10.49
N ASP A 471 -3.07 -2.95 11.38
CA ASP A 471 -3.77 -2.94 12.67
C ASP A 471 -3.37 -1.75 13.53
N ASN A 472 -2.10 -1.33 13.43
CA ASN A 472 -1.51 -0.23 14.17
C ASN A 472 -1.12 0.98 13.31
N ALA A 473 -1.76 1.16 12.16
CA ALA A 473 -1.56 2.30 11.28
C ALA A 473 -2.86 2.74 10.61
N GLN A 474 -3.02 4.04 10.43
CA GLN A 474 -4.15 4.59 9.69
C GLN A 474 -4.08 4.22 8.22
N ALA A 475 -5.26 4.07 7.61
CA ALA A 475 -5.39 3.78 6.20
C ALA A 475 -4.90 4.95 5.33
N VAL A 476 -4.12 4.63 4.30
CA VAL A 476 -3.63 5.56 3.29
C VAL A 476 -4.09 5.12 1.90
N LYS A 477 -4.25 6.08 0.99
CA LYS A 477 -4.69 5.84 -0.39
C LYS A 477 -3.88 6.67 -1.36
N ASP A 478 -3.70 6.13 -2.56
CA ASP A 478 -3.14 6.88 -3.67
C ASP A 478 -3.78 6.45 -5.00
N THR A 479 -3.68 7.33 -6.01
CA THR A 479 -4.34 7.16 -7.29
C THR A 479 -3.38 7.39 -8.43
N SER A 480 -3.59 6.67 -9.52
CA SER A 480 -2.95 6.99 -10.78
C SER A 480 -3.97 7.13 -11.90
N LYS A 481 -3.67 7.97 -12.89
CA LYS A 481 -4.56 8.33 -13.98
C LYS A 481 -3.98 7.93 -15.31
N ILE A 482 -4.76 7.22 -16.12
CA ILE A 482 -4.43 6.92 -17.51
C ILE A 482 -5.52 7.44 -18.44
N TRP A 483 -5.19 7.64 -19.69
CA TRP A 483 -6.12 8.00 -20.74
C TRP A 483 -6.07 6.98 -21.86
N VAL A 484 -7.23 6.51 -22.33
CA VAL A 484 -7.31 5.55 -23.46
C VAL A 484 -7.61 6.30 -24.74
N ASN A 485 -6.69 6.25 -25.71
CA ASN A 485 -6.77 6.98 -26.99
C ASN A 485 -6.60 6.02 -28.19
N SER A 486 -7.71 5.51 -28.67
CA SER A 486 -7.78 4.76 -29.94
C SER A 486 -8.77 5.46 -30.87
N PRO A 487 -8.32 6.42 -31.66
CA PRO A 487 -9.19 7.18 -32.56
C PRO A 487 -9.75 6.27 -33.67
N VAL A 488 -10.97 6.58 -34.14
CA VAL A 488 -11.62 5.93 -35.26
C VAL A 488 -11.70 6.92 -36.41
N LEU A 489 -10.78 6.80 -37.36
CA LEU A 489 -10.79 7.60 -38.56
C LEU A 489 -11.92 7.18 -39.49
N LYS A 490 -12.50 8.13 -40.21
CA LYS A 490 -13.46 7.92 -41.29
C LYS A 490 -13.01 8.70 -42.51
N VAL A 491 -13.06 8.03 -43.67
CA VAL A 491 -12.70 8.58 -44.98
C VAL A 491 -13.92 8.52 -45.88
N GLU A 492 -14.48 9.65 -46.24
CA GLU A 492 -15.57 9.76 -47.22
C GLU A 492 -14.99 10.36 -48.51
N LYS A 493 -14.98 9.57 -49.59
CA LYS A 493 -14.45 9.98 -50.87
C LYS A 493 -15.56 10.02 -51.93
N ILE A 494 -15.69 11.13 -52.60
CA ILE A 494 -16.71 11.37 -53.61
C ILE A 494 -16.12 12.05 -54.86
N THR A 495 -16.84 12.02 -55.96
CA THR A 495 -16.57 12.76 -57.17
C THR A 495 -17.59 13.85 -57.39
N ASP A 496 -17.26 14.93 -58.13
CA ASP A 496 -18.13 16.07 -58.42
C ASP A 496 -19.27 15.72 -59.38
N LYS A 497 -19.13 14.65 -60.16
CA LYS A 497 -20.13 14.18 -61.12
C LYS A 497 -20.32 12.66 -61.04
N PRO A 498 -21.47 12.12 -61.43
CA PRO A 498 -21.72 10.68 -61.45
C PRO A 498 -21.02 9.94 -62.59
N PHE A 499 -20.67 10.64 -63.71
CA PHE A 499 -19.97 10.07 -64.86
C PHE A 499 -19.12 11.12 -65.56
N TYR A 500 -18.15 10.70 -66.35
CA TYR A 500 -17.19 11.51 -67.08
C TYR A 500 -17.01 10.98 -68.52
N LYS A 501 -16.40 11.78 -69.37
CA LYS A 501 -16.03 11.45 -70.73
C LYS A 501 -14.52 11.49 -70.90
N TYR A 502 -14.03 10.90 -71.94
CA TYR A 502 -12.66 11.08 -72.39
C TYR A 502 -12.33 12.59 -72.52
N GLY A 503 -11.25 13.04 -71.93
CA GLY A 503 -10.82 14.43 -71.89
C GLY A 503 -11.41 15.25 -70.75
N ASP A 504 -12.38 14.74 -69.95
CA ASP A 504 -12.92 15.40 -68.75
C ASP A 504 -11.92 15.36 -67.62
N ILE A 505 -12.10 16.31 -66.69
CA ILE A 505 -11.42 16.37 -65.40
C ILE A 505 -12.39 15.86 -64.30
N ILE A 506 -11.94 14.83 -63.60
CA ILE A 506 -12.59 14.35 -62.39
C ILE A 506 -12.10 15.16 -61.21
N THR A 507 -13.02 15.74 -60.40
CA THR A 507 -12.69 16.37 -59.15
C THR A 507 -13.04 15.43 -58.03
N TYR A 508 -12.04 14.94 -57.29
CA TYR A 508 -12.19 14.14 -56.08
C TYR A 508 -12.20 15.05 -54.87
N ARG A 509 -13.11 14.71 -53.96
CA ARG A 509 -13.21 15.36 -52.65
C ARG A 509 -13.24 14.28 -51.59
N ILE A 510 -12.31 14.35 -50.61
CA ILE A 510 -12.16 13.43 -49.49
C ILE A 510 -12.38 14.19 -48.21
N ALA A 511 -13.37 13.76 -47.43
CA ALA A 511 -13.58 14.27 -46.09
C ALA A 511 -12.99 13.28 -45.08
N LEU A 512 -12.09 13.77 -44.25
CA LEU A 512 -11.44 13.04 -43.16
C LEU A 512 -12.05 13.51 -41.86
N THR A 513 -12.60 12.59 -41.07
CA THR A 513 -13.14 12.83 -39.72
C THR A 513 -12.63 11.80 -38.72
N GLN A 514 -12.72 12.10 -37.43
CA GLN A 514 -12.48 11.17 -36.34
C GLN A 514 -13.78 11.02 -35.55
N GLU A 515 -14.28 9.77 -35.39
CA GLU A 515 -15.63 9.49 -34.92
C GLU A 515 -15.72 9.18 -33.42
N GLN A 516 -14.62 8.87 -32.77
CA GLN A 516 -14.59 8.51 -31.36
C GLN A 516 -14.46 9.77 -30.47
N THR A 517 -15.47 10.03 -29.66
CA THR A 517 -15.42 11.12 -28.67
C THR A 517 -14.29 10.88 -27.68
N GLY A 518 -13.54 11.95 -27.40
CA GLY A 518 -12.45 11.85 -26.41
C GLY A 518 -11.13 11.30 -26.93
N CYS A 519 -11.04 10.98 -28.20
CA CYS A 519 -9.81 10.56 -28.84
C CYS A 519 -9.24 11.65 -29.77
N VAL A 520 -7.94 11.57 -30.01
CA VAL A 520 -7.19 12.42 -30.91
C VAL A 520 -6.41 11.57 -31.88
N ALA A 521 -6.61 11.78 -33.18
CA ALA A 521 -5.78 11.20 -34.24
C ALA A 521 -4.72 12.24 -34.64
N ARG A 522 -3.44 12.01 -34.30
CA ARG A 522 -2.33 12.96 -34.51
C ARG A 522 -1.61 12.73 -35.83
N ASN A 523 -1.12 13.80 -36.40
CA ASN A 523 -0.32 13.78 -37.64
C ASN A 523 -1.00 12.94 -38.73
N VAL A 524 -2.26 13.28 -39.01
CA VAL A 524 -3.06 12.53 -39.99
C VAL A 524 -2.39 12.60 -41.35
N THR A 525 -2.27 11.45 -41.99
CA THR A 525 -1.74 11.30 -43.37
C THR A 525 -2.81 10.71 -44.26
N LEU A 526 -2.79 11.03 -45.55
CA LEU A 526 -3.65 10.46 -46.55
C LEU A 526 -2.80 9.94 -47.70
N HIS A 527 -2.90 8.67 -47.97
CA HIS A 527 -2.32 8.02 -49.15
C HIS A 527 -3.45 7.73 -50.14
N ASP A 528 -3.35 8.29 -51.36
CA ASP A 528 -4.34 8.15 -52.40
C ASP A 528 -3.76 7.41 -53.58
N VAL A 529 -4.54 6.48 -54.16
CA VAL A 529 -4.11 5.64 -55.28
C VAL A 529 -5.22 5.63 -56.35
N ILE A 530 -4.95 6.24 -57.50
CA ILE A 530 -5.82 6.08 -58.66
C ILE A 530 -5.46 4.75 -59.36
N ASP A 531 -6.22 3.70 -59.02
CA ASP A 531 -5.93 2.34 -59.45
C ASP A 531 -6.17 2.11 -60.94
N THR A 532 -6.89 3.01 -61.61
CA THR A 532 -7.29 2.85 -62.98
C THR A 532 -6.29 3.49 -63.93
N GLN A 533 -5.70 2.70 -64.83
CA GLN A 533 -4.86 3.20 -65.93
C GLN A 533 -5.68 4.07 -66.89
N GLY A 534 -5.07 5.11 -67.46
CA GLY A 534 -5.75 6.04 -68.36
C GLY A 534 -6.37 7.25 -67.66
N VAL A 535 -6.25 7.33 -66.34
CA VAL A 535 -6.52 8.55 -65.57
C VAL A 535 -5.21 9.13 -65.06
N ARG A 536 -5.00 10.42 -65.17
CA ARG A 536 -3.76 11.06 -64.76
C ARG A 536 -4.02 12.14 -63.70
N LEU A 537 -3.41 12.04 -62.53
CA LEU A 537 -3.41 13.04 -61.48
C LEU A 537 -2.82 14.38 -61.98
N LEU A 538 -3.51 15.49 -61.72
CA LEU A 538 -2.99 16.84 -61.97
C LEU A 538 -2.20 17.28 -60.74
N LYS A 539 -0.85 17.27 -60.85
CA LYS A 539 0.08 17.42 -59.72
C LYS A 539 -0.15 18.67 -58.88
N ASP A 540 -0.47 19.81 -59.48
CA ASP A 540 -0.67 21.08 -58.74
C ASP A 540 -2.09 21.28 -58.20
N SER A 541 -2.93 20.22 -58.26
CA SER A 541 -4.33 20.33 -57.85
C SER A 541 -4.65 19.81 -56.47
N VAL A 542 -3.71 19.16 -55.80
CA VAL A 542 -3.93 18.57 -54.46
C VAL A 542 -3.89 19.70 -53.41
N VAL A 543 -4.99 19.92 -52.72
CA VAL A 543 -5.11 20.96 -51.70
C VAL A 543 -5.80 20.37 -50.46
N LEU A 544 -5.27 20.79 -49.29
CA LEU A 544 -5.90 20.51 -47.99
C LEU A 544 -6.70 21.75 -47.56
N MET A 545 -7.92 21.55 -47.11
CA MET A 545 -8.82 22.58 -46.61
C MET A 545 -9.30 22.23 -45.19
N ASP A 546 -9.59 23.24 -44.38
CA ASP A 546 -10.28 23.13 -43.13
C ASP A 546 -11.77 22.87 -43.29
N GLU A 547 -12.50 22.71 -42.20
CA GLU A 547 -13.96 22.51 -42.18
C GLU A 547 -14.75 23.68 -42.79
N ASN A 548 -14.16 24.89 -42.90
CA ASN A 548 -14.75 26.10 -43.48
C ASN A 548 -14.41 26.27 -44.95
N GLY A 549 -13.62 25.35 -45.53
CA GLY A 549 -13.16 25.41 -46.90
C GLY A 549 -11.93 26.32 -47.16
N ASN A 550 -11.25 26.78 -46.09
CA ASN A 550 -10.01 27.55 -46.26
C ASN A 550 -8.85 26.64 -46.54
N VAL A 551 -8.08 26.94 -47.55
CA VAL A 551 -6.85 26.17 -47.87
C VAL A 551 -5.83 26.33 -46.75
N THR A 552 -5.27 25.21 -46.36
CA THR A 552 -4.28 25.11 -45.29
C THR A 552 -3.01 24.39 -45.76
N ASP A 553 -1.90 24.67 -45.14
CA ASP A 553 -0.62 24.05 -45.48
C ASP A 553 -0.64 22.55 -45.24
N ALA A 554 -0.07 21.79 -46.15
CA ALA A 554 0.20 20.36 -46.03
C ALA A 554 1.47 20.03 -46.84
N ASP A 555 2.15 18.97 -46.44
CA ASP A 555 3.24 18.38 -47.25
C ASP A 555 2.64 17.33 -48.17
N VAL A 556 2.79 17.53 -49.46
CA VAL A 556 2.25 16.66 -50.50
C VAL A 556 3.37 16.07 -51.37
N GLN A 557 3.52 14.78 -51.30
CA GLN A 557 4.46 14.02 -52.11
C GLN A 557 3.69 13.27 -53.22
N ILE A 558 3.95 13.63 -54.47
CA ILE A 558 3.26 13.06 -55.62
C ILE A 558 4.25 12.13 -56.39
N ASN A 559 3.84 10.92 -56.64
CA ASN A 559 4.60 9.95 -57.35
C ASN A 559 4.18 9.89 -58.84
N ASP A 560 5.05 9.32 -59.71
CA ASP A 560 4.79 9.20 -61.13
C ASP A 560 3.76 8.10 -61.50
N ASP A 561 3.37 7.28 -60.52
CA ASP A 561 2.39 6.20 -60.62
C ASP A 561 0.94 6.63 -60.31
N ASN A 562 0.62 7.92 -60.37
CA ASN A 562 -0.69 8.48 -60.00
C ASN A 562 -1.08 8.32 -58.52
N THR A 563 -0.10 8.18 -57.64
CA THR A 563 -0.33 8.17 -56.18
C THR A 563 0.19 9.44 -55.54
N PHE A 564 -0.39 9.82 -54.44
CA PHE A 564 0.17 10.85 -53.59
C PHE A 564 0.08 10.50 -52.09
N LEU A 565 1.02 11.00 -51.32
CA LEU A 565 1.01 10.99 -49.89
C LEU A 565 0.89 12.44 -49.39
N LEU A 566 -0.15 12.72 -48.68
CA LEU A 566 -0.39 14.03 -48.04
C LEU A 566 -0.21 13.88 -46.55
N SER A 567 0.73 14.67 -45.99
CA SER A 567 0.94 14.77 -44.53
C SER A 567 0.36 16.08 -44.03
N THR A 568 -0.67 16.01 -43.20
CA THR A 568 -1.42 17.19 -42.78
C THR A 568 -0.68 18.01 -41.74
N GLY A 569 0.21 17.37 -40.92
CA GLY A 569 0.82 17.99 -39.75
C GLY A 569 -0.20 18.40 -38.68
N LYS A 570 -1.41 17.90 -38.76
CA LYS A 570 -2.56 18.28 -37.94
C LYS A 570 -3.19 17.09 -37.25
N ALA A 571 -4.05 17.37 -36.24
CA ALA A 571 -4.79 16.36 -35.53
C ALA A 571 -6.30 16.47 -35.84
N LEU A 572 -6.97 15.32 -35.88
CA LEU A 572 -8.43 15.22 -35.95
C LEU A 572 -9.01 14.89 -34.59
N ILE A 573 -10.06 15.62 -34.20
CA ILE A 573 -10.81 15.43 -32.98
C ILE A 573 -12.30 15.47 -33.27
N LYS A 574 -13.11 14.77 -32.49
CA LYS A 574 -14.58 14.84 -32.62
C LYS A 574 -15.17 16.02 -31.85
N ASP A 575 -14.74 16.22 -30.61
CA ASP A 575 -15.25 17.24 -29.70
C ASP A 575 -14.17 18.21 -29.22
N ALA A 576 -14.50 19.51 -29.18
CA ALA A 576 -13.61 20.58 -28.71
C ALA A 576 -13.41 20.60 -27.18
N ARG A 577 -13.94 19.63 -26.43
CA ARG A 577 -13.94 19.61 -24.95
C ARG A 577 -12.75 18.96 -24.30
N TYR A 578 -11.70 18.66 -25.01
CA TYR A 578 -10.52 18.06 -24.43
C TYR A 578 -9.53 19.11 -23.94
N SER A 579 -9.72 19.55 -22.70
CA SER A 579 -8.57 19.94 -21.91
C SER A 579 -8.04 18.69 -21.17
N ILE A 580 -7.02 18.10 -21.68
CA ILE A 580 -6.22 17.06 -20.99
C ILE A 580 -5.36 17.74 -19.89
N CYS A 581 -5.71 18.92 -19.47
CA CYS A 581 -4.94 19.82 -18.65
C CYS A 581 -5.47 19.90 -17.23
N ASP A 582 -5.85 18.79 -16.62
CA ASP A 582 -6.08 18.81 -15.19
C ASP A 582 -5.29 17.67 -14.55
N ASN A 583 -3.99 17.92 -14.34
CA ASN A 583 -3.21 17.08 -13.46
C ASN A 583 -2.72 17.93 -12.29
N ASP A 584 -3.10 17.53 -11.10
CA ASP A 584 -2.66 18.09 -9.83
C ASP A 584 -1.13 17.97 -9.58
N ARG A 585 -0.37 17.49 -10.58
CA ARG A 585 1.09 17.39 -10.57
C ARG A 585 1.69 18.38 -11.56
N GLY A 586 1.65 19.63 -11.20
CA GLY A 586 2.35 20.76 -11.80
C GLY A 586 3.29 20.55 -12.98
N GLY A 587 2.88 20.92 -14.18
CA GLY A 587 3.78 21.76 -14.96
C GLY A 587 4.59 21.13 -16.08
N LEU A 588 4.67 19.81 -16.34
CA LEU A 588 5.42 19.25 -17.46
C LEU A 588 4.55 18.70 -18.60
N PHE A 589 3.33 18.34 -18.30
CA PHE A 589 2.39 17.79 -19.29
C PHE A 589 1.62 18.85 -20.09
N GLU A 590 1.43 20.02 -19.54
CA GLU A 590 0.72 21.13 -20.21
C GLU A 590 1.37 21.60 -21.52
N GLN A 591 2.67 21.45 -21.67
CA GLN A 591 3.38 21.94 -22.86
C GLN A 591 3.40 20.98 -24.06
N VAL A 592 3.16 19.69 -23.86
CA VAL A 592 3.32 18.68 -24.92
C VAL A 592 1.99 18.23 -25.52
N MET A 593 0.88 18.33 -24.79
CA MET A 593 -0.34 17.63 -25.18
C MET A 593 -1.47 18.49 -25.68
N TYR A 594 -1.62 19.71 -25.25
CA TYR A 594 -2.79 20.48 -25.65
C TYR A 594 -2.68 21.98 -25.46
N ASN A 595 -2.54 22.68 -26.58
CA ASN A 595 -2.91 24.09 -26.64
C ASN A 595 -4.29 24.17 -27.32
N PRO A 596 -5.38 24.43 -26.63
CA PRO A 596 -6.72 24.58 -27.24
C PRO A 596 -6.78 25.73 -28.27
N LEU A 597 -5.73 26.58 -28.31
CA LEU A 597 -5.54 27.59 -29.32
C LEU A 597 -4.70 27.13 -30.50
N ASP A 598 -4.26 25.85 -30.52
CA ASP A 598 -3.50 25.33 -31.65
C ASP A 598 -4.44 25.09 -32.83
N CYS A 599 -4.29 25.94 -33.84
CA CYS A 599 -4.98 25.83 -35.13
C CYS A 599 -4.71 24.56 -35.92
N ARG A 600 -3.89 23.67 -35.39
CA ARG A 600 -3.62 22.33 -35.92
C ARG A 600 -4.66 21.28 -35.60
N GLN A 601 -5.62 21.57 -34.73
CA GLN A 601 -6.73 20.67 -34.42
C GLN A 601 -7.93 21.00 -35.27
N GLN A 602 -8.51 19.97 -35.90
CA GLN A 602 -9.65 20.10 -36.77
C GLN A 602 -10.68 19.00 -36.50
N LYS A 603 -11.94 19.28 -36.70
CA LYS A 603 -13.01 18.27 -36.66
C LYS A 603 -13.13 17.55 -37.98
N THR A 604 -12.92 18.27 -39.06
CA THR A 604 -12.95 17.74 -40.43
C THR A 604 -11.81 18.34 -41.23
N MET A 605 -11.09 17.54 -41.96
CA MET A 605 -10.17 17.96 -42.98
C MET A 605 -10.71 17.56 -44.33
N ILE A 606 -10.58 18.41 -45.35
CA ILE A 606 -11.05 18.14 -46.70
C ILE A 606 -9.84 18.18 -47.63
N VAL A 607 -9.65 17.07 -48.36
CA VAL A 607 -8.65 17.02 -49.42
C VAL A 607 -9.39 17.07 -50.76
N GLU A 608 -9.05 18.03 -51.61
CA GLU A 608 -9.57 18.11 -52.95
C GLU A 608 -8.42 18.06 -53.95
N TYR A 609 -8.61 17.32 -55.03
CA TYR A 609 -7.67 17.22 -56.13
C TYR A 609 -8.36 16.82 -57.44
N ARG A 610 -7.66 17.00 -58.56
CA ARG A 610 -8.18 16.78 -59.89
C ARG A 610 -7.36 15.74 -60.65
N ALA A 611 -8.04 14.92 -61.46
CA ALA A 611 -7.44 13.96 -62.35
C ALA A 611 -8.09 14.01 -63.73
N ALA A 612 -7.31 13.90 -64.76
CA ALA A 612 -7.79 13.95 -66.18
C ALA A 612 -7.97 12.53 -66.73
N VAL A 613 -9.09 12.30 -67.42
CA VAL A 613 -9.35 11.08 -68.20
C VAL A 613 -8.58 11.24 -69.57
N ILE A 614 -7.46 10.56 -69.69
CA ILE A 614 -6.51 10.73 -70.81
C ILE A 614 -6.46 9.56 -71.76
N ASP A 615 -7.15 8.47 -71.49
CA ASP A 615 -7.21 7.31 -72.39
C ASP A 615 -8.64 7.07 -72.81
N ALA A 616 -8.85 7.09 -74.12
CA ALA A 616 -10.14 6.78 -74.74
C ALA A 616 -10.59 5.33 -74.50
N ALA A 617 -9.65 4.43 -74.21
CA ALA A 617 -9.96 3.00 -73.90
C ALA A 617 -10.77 2.84 -72.62
N LEU A 618 -10.83 3.88 -71.78
CA LEU A 618 -11.65 3.90 -70.53
C LEU A 618 -13.17 4.03 -70.84
N ALA A 619 -13.49 4.35 -72.07
CA ALA A 619 -14.92 4.47 -72.52
C ALA A 619 -15.71 3.21 -72.17
N GLY A 620 -16.78 3.34 -71.38
CA GLY A 620 -17.59 2.23 -70.86
C GLY A 620 -17.00 1.49 -69.65
N GLN A 621 -15.87 1.92 -69.11
CA GLN A 621 -15.22 1.33 -67.91
C GLN A 621 -15.44 2.19 -66.69
N LYS A 622 -15.27 1.58 -65.55
CA LYS A 622 -15.29 2.25 -64.24
C LYS A 622 -13.90 2.72 -63.86
N VAL A 623 -13.83 3.88 -63.28
CA VAL A 623 -12.64 4.42 -62.64
C VAL A 623 -12.73 4.22 -61.15
N HIS A 624 -11.82 3.41 -60.63
CA HIS A 624 -11.64 3.15 -59.22
C HIS A 624 -10.55 4.04 -58.63
N ASN A 625 -10.79 4.54 -57.44
CA ASN A 625 -9.84 5.38 -56.73
C ASN A 625 -9.95 5.17 -55.20
N THR A 626 -8.85 4.74 -54.58
CA THR A 626 -8.80 4.37 -53.17
C THR A 626 -7.95 5.37 -52.38
N ALA A 627 -8.45 5.79 -51.22
CA ALA A 627 -7.74 6.66 -50.27
C ALA A 627 -7.64 5.97 -48.91
N VAL A 628 -6.43 5.97 -48.35
CA VAL A 628 -6.19 5.43 -47.00
C VAL A 628 -5.68 6.54 -46.10
N ALA A 629 -6.43 6.86 -45.04
CA ALA A 629 -5.98 7.76 -43.99
C ALA A 629 -5.36 6.95 -42.84
N ASP A 630 -4.27 7.46 -42.27
CA ASP A 630 -3.61 6.92 -41.06
C ASP A 630 -3.21 8.06 -40.15
N SER A 631 -2.78 7.73 -38.92
CA SER A 631 -2.32 8.66 -37.92
C SER A 631 -1.16 8.06 -37.09
N ASN A 632 -0.58 8.82 -36.18
CA ASN A 632 0.43 8.27 -35.26
C ASN A 632 -0.09 7.08 -34.43
N GLU A 633 -1.39 7.01 -34.25
CA GLU A 633 -2.05 5.93 -33.51
C GLU A 633 -2.12 4.61 -34.29
N LYS A 634 -1.81 4.63 -35.64
CA LYS A 634 -1.72 3.44 -36.50
C LYS A 634 -3.02 2.63 -36.59
N ILE A 635 -4.14 3.34 -36.71
CA ILE A 635 -5.47 2.77 -36.95
C ILE A 635 -5.99 3.34 -38.26
N PRO A 636 -5.65 2.74 -39.43
CA PRO A 636 -6.01 3.29 -40.72
C PRO A 636 -7.48 3.12 -41.04
N ALA A 637 -8.00 4.02 -41.89
CA ALA A 637 -9.32 3.96 -42.50
C ALA A 637 -9.25 4.14 -44.00
N THR A 638 -10.11 3.46 -44.74
CA THR A 638 -10.15 3.48 -46.19
C THR A 638 -11.46 4.09 -46.69
N GLY A 639 -11.37 4.89 -47.71
CA GLY A 639 -12.49 5.43 -48.46
C GLY A 639 -12.25 5.23 -49.97
N GLU A 640 -13.28 4.88 -50.70
CA GLU A 640 -13.24 4.59 -52.12
C GLU A 640 -14.23 5.44 -52.87
N ALA A 641 -13.91 5.79 -54.10
CA ALA A 641 -14.82 6.37 -55.05
C ALA A 641 -14.75 5.63 -56.39
N GLU A 642 -15.90 5.28 -56.88
CA GLU A 642 -16.04 4.67 -58.18
C GLU A 642 -16.89 5.59 -59.08
N THR A 643 -16.46 5.82 -60.33
CA THR A 643 -17.20 6.60 -61.31
C THR A 643 -17.09 5.94 -62.68
N GLU A 644 -18.01 6.20 -63.59
CA GLU A 644 -18.04 5.60 -64.93
C GLU A 644 -17.59 6.61 -65.98
N VAL A 645 -16.81 6.14 -66.96
CA VAL A 645 -16.50 6.90 -68.18
C VAL A 645 -17.51 6.51 -69.21
N HIS A 646 -18.40 7.45 -69.63
CA HIS A 646 -19.38 7.19 -70.65
C HIS A 646 -18.72 7.06 -72.07
N SER A 647 -19.05 5.99 -72.77
CA SER A 647 -18.64 5.72 -74.12
C SER A 647 -19.75 5.96 -75.08
N PRO A 648 -19.55 6.55 -76.27
CA PRO A 648 -20.49 6.55 -77.32
C PRO A 648 -20.74 5.08 -77.77
N VAL A 649 -22.03 4.77 -78.07
CA VAL A 649 -22.44 3.45 -78.54
C VAL A 649 -23.03 3.62 -79.91
N LEU A 650 -22.39 3.09 -80.91
CA LEU A 650 -22.89 3.08 -82.24
C LEU A 650 -23.78 1.86 -82.50
N GLU A 651 -24.89 2.11 -83.14
CA GLU A 651 -25.75 1.10 -83.74
C GLU A 651 -25.65 1.21 -85.24
N ILE A 652 -25.51 0.11 -85.96
CA ILE A 652 -25.64 0.04 -87.38
C ILE A 652 -26.87 -0.87 -87.76
N VAL A 653 -27.72 -0.40 -88.61
CA VAL A 653 -28.84 -1.19 -89.16
C VAL A 653 -28.64 -1.26 -90.66
N LYS A 654 -28.78 -2.44 -91.18
CA LYS A 654 -28.68 -2.76 -92.67
C LYS A 654 -30.01 -3.27 -93.14
N GLU A 655 -30.48 -2.65 -94.20
CA GLU A 655 -31.76 -3.00 -94.89
C GLU A 655 -31.60 -3.14 -96.37
N SER A 656 -32.38 -4.06 -97.03
CA SER A 656 -32.50 -4.16 -98.41
C SER A 656 -33.90 -3.86 -98.88
N ASP A 657 -34.08 -3.31 -100.01
CA ASP A 657 -35.40 -2.98 -100.60
C ASP A 657 -36.26 -4.22 -100.91
N LYS A 658 -35.63 -5.37 -101.15
CA LYS A 658 -36.30 -6.65 -101.29
C LYS A 658 -35.47 -7.78 -100.64
N LYS A 659 -36.16 -8.89 -100.36
CA LYS A 659 -35.52 -10.13 -99.89
C LYS A 659 -35.22 -11.13 -100.89
N GLU A 660 -35.83 -11.04 -102.12
CA GLU A 660 -35.52 -11.92 -103.27
C GLU A 660 -35.26 -11.11 -104.52
N TYR A 661 -34.29 -11.48 -105.30
CA TYR A 661 -33.84 -10.86 -106.54
C TYR A 661 -33.68 -11.91 -107.64
N VAL A 662 -33.76 -11.42 -108.87
CA VAL A 662 -33.51 -12.22 -110.07
C VAL A 662 -32.12 -11.85 -110.60
N SER A 663 -31.36 -12.81 -111.18
CA SER A 663 -30.01 -12.57 -111.74
C SER A 663 -30.09 -11.48 -112.82
N GLY A 664 -29.15 -10.48 -112.65
CA GLY A 664 -29.10 -9.26 -113.37
C GLY A 664 -29.98 -8.09 -112.80
N GLU A 665 -30.76 -8.33 -111.81
CA GLU A 665 -31.49 -7.27 -111.13
C GLU A 665 -30.64 -6.39 -110.21
N LYS A 666 -30.95 -5.15 -110.13
CA LYS A 666 -30.37 -4.18 -109.21
C LYS A 666 -31.16 -4.18 -107.97
N GLY A 667 -30.53 -4.26 -106.80
CA GLY A 667 -31.09 -4.11 -105.47
C GLY A 667 -30.46 -2.92 -104.71
N TYR A 668 -31.21 -2.41 -103.78
CA TYR A 668 -30.81 -1.28 -103.01
C TYR A 668 -30.58 -1.68 -101.55
N TYR A 669 -29.42 -1.28 -101.00
CA TYR A 669 -29.14 -1.38 -99.60
C TYR A 669 -29.13 0.00 -98.95
N LYS A 670 -29.58 0.01 -97.66
CA LYS A 670 -29.54 1.19 -96.82
C LYS A 670 -28.89 0.80 -95.50
N LEU A 671 -27.83 1.48 -95.14
CA LEU A 671 -27.21 1.43 -93.85
C LEU A 671 -27.64 2.68 -93.01
N THR A 672 -27.96 2.46 -91.78
CA THR A 672 -28.21 3.54 -90.87
C THR A 672 -27.33 3.38 -89.65
N VAL A 673 -26.40 4.32 -89.39
CA VAL A 673 -25.55 4.37 -88.19
C VAL A 673 -26.03 5.47 -87.30
N ARG A 674 -26.23 5.09 -86.02
CA ARG A 674 -26.72 6.04 -84.94
C ARG A 674 -25.82 5.96 -83.75
N GLN A 675 -25.67 7.08 -83.03
CA GLN A 675 -25.10 7.12 -81.69
C GLN A 675 -26.31 7.02 -80.75
N LEU A 676 -26.28 6.03 -79.77
CA LEU A 676 -27.42 5.67 -78.93
C LEU A 676 -27.38 6.30 -77.54
N ARG A 677 -26.28 6.87 -77.10
CA ARG A 677 -26.12 7.39 -75.75
C ARG A 677 -26.17 8.91 -75.74
N GLU A 678 -27.01 9.42 -74.84
CA GLU A 678 -27.13 10.87 -74.64
C GLU A 678 -25.80 11.44 -74.11
N ASP A 679 -25.54 12.70 -74.30
CA ASP A 679 -24.41 13.45 -73.77
C ASP A 679 -23.03 13.03 -74.25
N VAL A 680 -22.89 12.14 -75.23
CA VAL A 680 -21.62 11.68 -75.77
C VAL A 680 -21.55 11.92 -77.26
N THR A 681 -20.39 12.23 -77.74
CA THR A 681 -20.13 12.35 -79.21
C THR A 681 -19.00 11.45 -79.63
N ASP A 682 -19.13 10.86 -80.79
CA ASP A 682 -18.02 10.15 -81.42
C ASP A 682 -17.61 10.87 -82.71
N GLN A 683 -16.37 10.80 -83.09
CA GLN A 683 -15.81 11.49 -84.25
C GLN A 683 -15.29 10.52 -85.27
N ASN A 684 -15.06 11.01 -86.51
CA ASN A 684 -14.42 10.25 -87.59
C ASN A 684 -15.08 8.90 -87.84
N ILE A 685 -16.39 8.91 -87.98
CA ILE A 685 -17.18 7.69 -88.20
C ILE A 685 -16.74 6.99 -89.52
N VAL A 686 -16.27 5.77 -89.41
CA VAL A 686 -15.88 4.88 -90.52
C VAL A 686 -16.96 3.83 -90.71
N ILE A 687 -17.45 3.66 -91.99
CA ILE A 687 -18.45 2.71 -92.34
C ILE A 687 -17.82 1.79 -93.35
N GLU A 688 -17.85 0.51 -93.18
CA GLU A 688 -17.36 -0.53 -94.03
C GLU A 688 -18.50 -1.45 -94.44
N ASP A 689 -18.51 -1.87 -95.72
CA ASP A 689 -19.47 -2.85 -96.27
C ASP A 689 -18.75 -3.92 -97.08
N ALA A 690 -19.16 -5.16 -96.86
CA ALA A 690 -18.56 -6.31 -97.53
C ALA A 690 -19.63 -7.30 -98.05
N LEU A 691 -19.70 -7.49 -99.38
CA LEU A 691 -20.45 -8.57 -100.02
C LEU A 691 -19.65 -9.85 -99.97
N GLU A 692 -20.08 -10.78 -99.16
CA GLU A 692 -19.33 -12.06 -98.91
C GLU A 692 -19.60 -13.13 -99.97
N THR A 693 -20.61 -12.92 -100.82
CA THR A 693 -21.05 -13.90 -101.76
C THR A 693 -20.60 -13.54 -103.16
N LYS A 694 -20.04 -14.52 -103.93
CA LYS A 694 -19.65 -14.36 -105.34
C LYS A 694 -20.85 -14.07 -106.22
N GLY A 695 -20.64 -13.30 -107.33
CA GLY A 695 -21.70 -12.97 -108.25
C GLY A 695 -22.51 -11.71 -107.92
N THR A 696 -22.08 -10.99 -106.87
CA THR A 696 -22.67 -9.70 -106.54
C THR A 696 -21.63 -8.61 -106.68
N ALA A 697 -22.03 -7.49 -107.24
CA ALA A 697 -21.15 -6.31 -107.40
C ALA A 697 -21.80 -5.00 -107.04
N ILE A 698 -21.04 -4.10 -106.31
CA ILE A 698 -21.51 -2.75 -105.97
C ILE A 698 -21.43 -1.85 -107.19
N VAL A 699 -22.46 -1.10 -107.49
CA VAL A 699 -22.50 -0.04 -108.47
C VAL A 699 -21.75 1.19 -107.91
N LYS A 700 -20.50 1.40 -108.33
CA LYS A 700 -19.54 2.40 -107.73
C LYS A 700 -20.11 3.79 -107.67
N ASP A 701 -20.85 4.28 -108.55
CA ASP A 701 -21.40 5.66 -108.62
C ASP A 701 -22.72 5.78 -107.94
N SER A 702 -23.23 4.74 -107.26
CA SER A 702 -24.50 4.69 -106.54
C SER A 702 -24.49 5.02 -105.07
N ILE A 703 -23.30 5.18 -104.49
CA ILE A 703 -23.12 5.37 -103.12
C ILE A 703 -23.43 6.81 -102.68
N PHE A 704 -24.45 6.96 -101.82
CA PHE A 704 -24.86 8.28 -101.30
C PHE A 704 -24.80 8.20 -99.76
N VAL A 705 -24.12 9.20 -99.19
CA VAL A 705 -23.96 9.36 -97.74
C VAL A 705 -24.67 10.61 -97.22
N LYS A 706 -25.53 10.48 -96.24
CA LYS A 706 -26.25 11.62 -95.60
C LYS A 706 -26.07 11.58 -94.11
N LYS A 707 -25.86 12.76 -93.44
CA LYS A 707 -25.99 12.97 -92.05
C LYS A 707 -27.25 13.75 -91.80
N ASN A 708 -28.18 13.21 -91.00
CA ASN A 708 -29.48 13.83 -90.66
C ASN A 708 -30.27 14.31 -91.88
N GLY A 709 -30.17 13.56 -93.03
CA GLY A 709 -30.85 13.87 -94.32
C GLY A 709 -30.09 14.83 -95.23
N ILE A 710 -28.99 15.40 -94.80
CA ILE A 710 -28.11 16.28 -95.55
C ILE A 710 -26.96 15.49 -96.13
N GLU A 711 -26.71 15.58 -97.41
CA GLU A 711 -25.63 14.93 -98.06
C GLU A 711 -24.28 15.41 -97.58
N LEU A 712 -23.40 14.45 -97.21
CA LEU A 712 -22.04 14.74 -96.77
C LEU A 712 -21.16 14.88 -98.05
N LYS A 713 -20.50 16.04 -98.15
CA LYS A 713 -19.51 16.38 -99.18
C LYS A 713 -18.15 16.19 -98.65
N ASP A 714 -17.21 15.88 -99.46
CA ASP A 714 -15.78 15.72 -99.06
C ASP A 714 -15.47 14.47 -98.27
N ILE A 715 -16.23 13.43 -98.34
CA ILE A 715 -15.98 12.10 -97.82
C ILE A 715 -14.96 11.33 -98.60
N LYS A 716 -14.11 10.55 -97.90
CA LYS A 716 -13.18 9.63 -98.57
C LYS A 716 -13.82 8.22 -98.71
N THR A 717 -14.11 7.81 -99.95
CA THR A 717 -14.74 6.52 -100.21
C THR A 717 -13.78 5.67 -100.98
N GLU A 718 -13.42 4.49 -100.56
CA GLU A 718 -12.72 3.46 -101.26
C GLU A 718 -13.74 2.39 -101.64
N VAL A 719 -13.95 2.17 -103.02
CA VAL A 719 -14.98 1.25 -103.46
C VAL A 719 -14.27 0.10 -104.26
N THR A 720 -14.56 -1.11 -104.00
CA THR A 720 -14.20 -2.29 -104.67
C THR A 720 -15.43 -2.90 -105.36
N GLU A 721 -15.31 -3.99 -106.03
CA GLU A 721 -16.43 -4.76 -106.59
C GLU A 721 -17.30 -5.42 -105.50
N THR A 722 -16.66 -5.78 -104.35
CA THR A 722 -17.33 -6.56 -103.34
C THR A 722 -17.44 -5.82 -101.98
N GLY A 723 -17.15 -4.53 -101.98
CA GLY A 723 -17.21 -3.76 -100.77
C GLY A 723 -16.83 -2.29 -100.83
N PHE A 724 -17.05 -1.51 -99.82
CA PHE A 724 -16.53 -0.19 -99.75
C PHE A 724 -16.10 0.16 -98.29
N VAL A 725 -15.22 1.16 -98.15
CA VAL A 725 -14.88 1.80 -96.87
C VAL A 725 -15.15 3.30 -97.05
N ILE A 726 -15.94 3.86 -96.21
CA ILE A 726 -16.27 5.29 -96.16
C ILE A 726 -15.74 5.91 -94.86
N ASN A 727 -14.76 6.78 -94.99
CA ASN A 727 -14.34 7.70 -93.89
C ASN A 727 -15.20 8.97 -94.02
N THR A 728 -16.16 9.07 -93.18
CA THR A 728 -17.15 10.17 -93.29
C THR A 728 -16.65 11.51 -92.73
N GLY A 729 -15.60 11.53 -91.89
CA GLY A 729 -15.14 12.69 -91.18
C GLY A 729 -16.21 13.34 -90.29
N ALA A 730 -17.32 12.64 -90.15
CA ALA A 730 -18.46 13.16 -89.43
C ALA A 730 -18.38 12.86 -87.94
N THR A 731 -18.89 13.78 -87.11
CA THR A 731 -19.16 13.58 -85.68
C THR A 731 -20.61 13.13 -85.53
N LEU A 732 -20.84 12.11 -84.72
CA LEU A 732 -22.21 11.69 -84.26
C LEU A 732 -22.39 12.03 -82.81
N SER A 733 -23.41 12.86 -82.53
CA SER A 733 -23.94 13.20 -81.21
C SER A 733 -25.25 12.46 -80.98
N ASP A 734 -25.82 12.68 -79.80
CA ASP A 734 -27.13 12.15 -79.48
C ASP A 734 -28.16 12.42 -80.59
N MET A 735 -28.92 11.42 -81.02
CA MET A 735 -29.94 11.46 -82.08
C MET A 735 -29.40 11.66 -83.52
N ASP A 736 -28.13 11.90 -83.70
CA ASP A 736 -27.52 11.94 -84.99
C ASP A 736 -27.55 10.59 -85.67
N LYS A 737 -27.77 10.61 -87.05
CA LYS A 737 -27.62 9.42 -87.84
C LYS A 737 -26.90 9.68 -89.16
N ILE A 738 -26.11 8.70 -89.56
CA ILE A 738 -25.53 8.64 -90.94
C ILE A 738 -26.30 7.56 -91.72
N GLU A 739 -26.79 7.92 -92.89
CA GLU A 739 -27.45 6.98 -93.79
C GLU A 739 -26.56 6.85 -95.00
N VAL A 740 -26.28 5.58 -95.38
CA VAL A 740 -25.55 5.23 -96.63
C VAL A 740 -26.53 4.38 -97.53
N CYS A 741 -26.78 4.88 -98.75
CA CYS A 741 -27.60 4.17 -99.67
C CYS A 741 -26.77 3.83 -100.88
N TYR A 742 -26.89 2.61 -101.44
CA TYR A 742 -26.13 2.19 -102.56
C TYR A 742 -26.85 1.05 -103.30
N GLU A 743 -26.49 0.88 -104.62
CA GLU A 743 -27.02 -0.17 -105.49
C GLU A 743 -26.02 -1.35 -105.64
N VAL A 744 -26.56 -2.53 -105.70
CA VAL A 744 -25.85 -3.77 -105.94
C VAL A 744 -26.47 -4.50 -107.13
N VAL A 745 -25.71 -5.02 -107.99
CA VAL A 745 -26.16 -5.97 -109.09
C VAL A 745 -25.96 -7.39 -108.62
N PHE A 746 -27.02 -8.16 -108.71
CA PHE A 746 -26.96 -9.58 -108.37
C PHE A 746 -26.80 -10.46 -109.57
N GLU A 747 -25.79 -11.31 -109.66
CA GLU A 747 -25.58 -12.24 -110.74
C GLU A 747 -25.40 -13.65 -110.13
N THR A 748 -26.17 -14.60 -110.63
CA THR A 748 -26.10 -16.00 -110.35
C THR A 748 -26.42 -16.88 -111.52
N GLU A 749 -25.75 -18.01 -111.66
CA GLU A 749 -26.09 -19.04 -112.62
C GLU A 749 -27.02 -20.12 -112.06
N SER A 750 -27.34 -20.04 -110.84
CA SER A 750 -28.15 -21.02 -110.08
C SER A 750 -29.65 -20.84 -110.36
N ALA A 751 -30.29 -21.91 -110.60
CA ALA A 751 -31.76 -21.94 -110.77
C ALA A 751 -32.47 -22.00 -109.40
N GLU A 752 -31.71 -22.45 -108.38
CA GLU A 752 -32.23 -22.40 -106.98
C GLU A 752 -31.75 -21.10 -106.32
N ALA A 753 -32.57 -20.65 -105.40
CA ALA A 753 -32.27 -19.39 -104.64
C ALA A 753 -31.02 -19.54 -103.87
N GLU A 754 -29.95 -18.81 -104.27
CA GLU A 754 -28.71 -18.71 -103.55
C GLU A 754 -28.78 -17.60 -102.51
N LYS A 755 -28.26 -17.86 -101.30
CA LYS A 755 -28.18 -16.90 -100.20
C LYS A 755 -27.02 -15.95 -100.44
N VAL A 756 -27.30 -14.67 -100.45
CA VAL A 756 -26.33 -13.61 -100.51
C VAL A 756 -26.31 -12.94 -99.15
N VAL A 757 -25.12 -12.93 -98.48
CA VAL A 757 -24.89 -12.26 -97.25
C VAL A 757 -24.10 -10.99 -97.50
N ASN A 758 -24.61 -9.91 -96.97
CA ASN A 758 -23.92 -8.61 -96.97
C ASN A 758 -23.73 -8.07 -95.62
N THR A 759 -22.50 -7.86 -95.18
CA THR A 759 -22.11 -7.40 -93.80
C THR A 759 -21.64 -5.98 -93.87
N ALA A 760 -22.20 -5.16 -93.01
CA ALA A 760 -21.73 -3.78 -92.76
C ALA A 760 -21.17 -3.62 -91.32
N LYS A 761 -20.16 -2.80 -91.19
CA LYS A 761 -19.54 -2.40 -89.90
C LYS A 761 -19.50 -0.89 -89.80
N ALA A 762 -19.54 -0.40 -88.60
CA ALA A 762 -19.31 0.97 -88.29
C ALA A 762 -18.45 1.11 -87.02
N ARG A 763 -17.53 2.09 -86.99
CA ARG A 763 -16.74 2.46 -85.85
C ARG A 763 -16.44 3.94 -85.87
N GLY A 764 -16.22 4.50 -84.66
CA GLY A 764 -15.71 5.88 -84.48
C GLY A 764 -14.32 5.87 -83.82
N ASP A 765 -13.85 7.02 -83.39
CA ASP A 765 -12.61 7.19 -82.71
C ASP A 765 -12.64 6.58 -81.28
N ILE A 766 -13.83 6.54 -80.67
CA ILE A 766 -14.04 6.12 -79.30
C ILE A 766 -14.87 4.86 -79.19
N SER A 767 -15.95 4.75 -79.98
CA SER A 767 -16.87 3.63 -79.97
C SER A 767 -16.21 2.35 -80.53
N PRO A 768 -16.49 1.20 -79.96
CA PRO A 768 -16.09 -0.07 -80.55
C PRO A 768 -16.80 -0.33 -81.87
N GLU A 769 -16.20 -1.14 -82.72
CA GLU A 769 -16.81 -1.61 -84.05
C GLU A 769 -18.14 -2.31 -83.76
N THR A 770 -19.14 -1.92 -84.47
CA THR A 770 -20.46 -2.59 -84.50
C THR A 770 -20.73 -3.09 -85.90
N SER A 771 -21.56 -4.12 -86.07
CA SER A 771 -21.84 -4.75 -87.36
C SER A 771 -23.32 -5.11 -87.51
N ALA A 772 -23.78 -5.12 -88.78
CA ALA A 772 -25.08 -5.57 -89.13
C ALA A 772 -24.98 -6.42 -90.44
N GLN A 773 -25.80 -7.44 -90.55
CA GLN A 773 -25.89 -8.29 -91.71
C GLN A 773 -27.29 -8.22 -92.27
N GLN A 774 -27.39 -8.29 -93.60
CA GLN A 774 -28.61 -8.46 -94.34
C GLN A 774 -28.46 -9.66 -95.31
N GLU A 775 -29.42 -10.55 -95.24
CA GLU A 775 -29.53 -11.73 -96.11
C GLU A 775 -30.61 -11.51 -97.14
N VAL A 776 -30.27 -11.79 -98.41
CA VAL A 776 -31.20 -11.81 -99.57
C VAL A 776 -30.99 -13.06 -100.35
N TYR A 777 -31.95 -13.43 -101.19
CA TYR A 777 -31.89 -14.65 -102.04
C TYR A 777 -31.94 -14.22 -103.51
N VAL A 778 -31.05 -14.83 -104.27
CA VAL A 778 -30.89 -14.55 -105.75
C VAL A 778 -31.10 -15.86 -106.59
N LYS A 779 -31.92 -15.84 -107.64
CA LYS A 779 -32.12 -16.95 -108.49
C LYS A 779 -32.11 -16.52 -109.95
N THR A 780 -31.86 -17.42 -110.96
CA THR A 780 -32.05 -17.12 -112.42
C THR A 780 -33.50 -16.85 -112.66
N ALA A 781 -33.79 -16.01 -113.69
CA ALA A 781 -35.13 -15.81 -114.22
C ALA A 781 -35.72 -17.17 -114.75
N PRO A 782 -36.99 -17.47 -114.56
CA PRO A 782 -37.60 -18.65 -115.02
C PRO A 782 -37.56 -18.61 -116.57
N LYS A 783 -37.04 -19.70 -117.23
CA LYS A 783 -36.98 -19.83 -118.63
C LYS A 783 -38.43 -19.69 -119.24
N PRO A 784 -38.58 -18.89 -120.28
CA PRO A 784 -39.89 -18.82 -120.87
C PRO A 784 -40.36 -20.25 -121.38
N THR A 785 -41.53 -20.63 -120.90
CA THR A 785 -42.14 -21.79 -121.38
C THR A 785 -42.51 -21.55 -122.89
N GLU A 786 -41.82 -22.19 -123.85
CA GLU A 786 -42.26 -22.24 -125.32
C GLU A 786 -43.65 -22.95 -125.35
N THR A 787 -44.60 -22.18 -125.86
CA THR A 787 -45.94 -22.67 -126.20
C THR A 787 -45.87 -23.02 -127.62
#